data_e6df889af6244024daf8a88b9f818930
#
_entry.id   e6df889af6244024daf8a88b9f818930
#
_cell.length_a   1.000
_cell.length_b   1.000
_cell.length_c   1.000
_cell.angle_alpha   90.00
_cell.angle_beta   90.00
_cell.angle_gamma   90.00
#
_symmetry.space_group_name_H-M   'P 1'
#
loop_
_entity.id
_entity.type
_entity.pdbx_description
1 polymer ?
#
loop_
_entity_poly.entity_id
_entity_poly.type
_entity_poly.pdbx_seq_one_letter_code
_entity_poly.pdbx_strand_id
1 'polypeptide(L)'
;MRILFYTFLVTVTSIVTQAQDSLQTRVLSEVVIQSVQTEEDTLQNFYRANQSANTEDILSRMNGVYLIRRSAYGQEPVIRGMSGGQINVTIDGMRMFGACTDKMDPVTIYVEPQNLKSIDASLGTNGSAMGSTIGGSLNLRLAEPLMNQKKVTGRAGIGYQSISNGINYYTDANFSQQKSAYRASFIYRKSQNYKDGLGQTVNFSQFEKTNLSLAGKWGIRKDTLKANFLVDEGRNIGFPALPMDVGKARASMYALTYIRHTDSRWLKNLEAKVYANEVYHQMDDSQREVLMHMDMPGWSNTYGAYADAKIKALKNHTLQFRTDVYHNRALAEMVMYPSDGASMYMQTWPSSYRTVAGVYIADDIKLPGRLRVNINARLDAANTSIEEGFGKDQLYVFYPQFESTIKKLTKSLNATARKPVLNNFVLTFHAGYGERLPTQAELYGFYLFNRQDVHDYIGNPNLKVEKSLASDFGIGFFNNWLELNGTAFYQYNPDYILAHIDTQLDAMTPGANGVKVYENISDAKFWGAEFSLLVSPMKNIQLISNLKGTRAETSAGEPLPFIPAFKKVTSLRFEKNKFNAQLEWEGALAQTHASENFGEQNTPGYSIFNLRAGYHTHNRLGQWSFSLGIENLTDKYYREHLDWGGIPRPGRNLYSTVEFRF
;
A
#
# COMPACT_ATOMS: atom_id res chain seq x y z
N MET A 1 -25.71 31.04 -13.25
CA MET A 1 -25.39 29.66 -12.77
C MET A 1 -26.62 28.75 -12.58
N ARG A 2 -27.81 29.25 -12.35
CA ARG A 2 -29.07 28.44 -12.25
C ARG A 2 -29.68 28.03 -13.61
N ILE A 3 -29.45 28.77 -14.66
CA ILE A 3 -30.02 28.52 -16.00
C ILE A 3 -29.27 27.39 -16.76
N LEU A 4 -27.97 27.22 -16.52
CA LEU A 4 -27.16 26.14 -17.13
C LEU A 4 -27.47 24.74 -16.55
N PHE A 5 -28.01 24.66 -15.33
CA PHE A 5 -28.36 23.39 -14.68
C PHE A 5 -29.66 22.80 -15.25
N TYR A 6 -30.61 23.62 -15.62
CA TYR A 6 -31.87 23.18 -16.23
C TYR A 6 -31.74 22.73 -17.67
N THR A 7 -30.82 23.33 -18.44
CA THR A 7 -30.61 22.95 -19.85
C THR A 7 -29.90 21.59 -19.98
N PHE A 8 -29.08 21.19 -18.95
CA PHE A 8 -28.44 19.89 -18.95
C PHE A 8 -29.40 18.74 -18.53
N LEU A 9 -30.38 19.06 -17.71
CA LEU A 9 -31.37 18.08 -17.26
C LEU A 9 -32.42 17.74 -18.34
N VAL A 10 -32.74 18.69 -19.21
CA VAL A 10 -33.76 18.50 -20.29
C VAL A 10 -33.17 17.75 -21.48
N THR A 11 -31.84 17.85 -21.74
CA THR A 11 -31.19 17.12 -22.84
C THR A 11 -30.92 15.63 -22.49
N VAL A 12 -30.86 15.26 -21.22
CA VAL A 12 -30.63 13.87 -20.80
C VAL A 12 -31.92 13.04 -20.87
N THR A 13 -33.09 13.64 -20.74
CA THR A 13 -34.39 12.94 -20.78
C THR A 13 -34.85 12.52 -22.19
N SER A 14 -34.26 13.06 -23.26
CA SER A 14 -34.66 12.75 -24.65
C SER A 14 -33.85 11.61 -25.30
N ILE A 15 -32.84 11.03 -24.64
CA ILE A 15 -31.98 9.95 -25.18
C ILE A 15 -32.38 8.55 -24.67
N VAL A 16 -33.34 8.42 -23.76
CA VAL A 16 -33.63 7.16 -23.05
C VAL A 16 -34.58 6.21 -23.82
N THR A 17 -35.03 6.51 -25.03
CA THR A 17 -36.10 5.73 -25.68
C THR A 17 -35.65 4.75 -26.78
N GLN A 18 -34.35 4.45 -26.96
CA GLN A 18 -33.92 3.44 -27.95
C GLN A 18 -32.81 2.51 -27.44
N ALA A 19 -33.04 1.74 -26.40
CA ALA A 19 -32.19 0.61 -26.05
C ALA A 19 -32.99 -0.50 -25.37
N GLN A 20 -33.88 -1.12 -26.15
CA GLN A 20 -34.47 -2.41 -25.77
C GLN A 20 -34.06 -3.41 -26.83
N ASP A 21 -33.06 -4.26 -26.49
CA ASP A 21 -33.02 -5.69 -26.77
C ASP A 21 -31.69 -6.32 -26.32
N SER A 22 -31.84 -7.42 -25.65
CA SER A 22 -30.87 -8.42 -25.15
C SER A 22 -30.54 -8.36 -23.66
N LEU A 23 -31.52 -8.79 -22.84
CA LEU A 23 -31.32 -9.29 -21.49
C LEU A 23 -30.58 -10.63 -21.53
N GLN A 24 -29.26 -10.62 -21.47
CA GLN A 24 -28.53 -11.74 -20.91
C GLN A 24 -28.41 -11.47 -19.39
N THR A 25 -29.19 -12.22 -18.63
CA THR A 25 -29.09 -12.30 -17.17
C THR A 25 -27.69 -12.80 -16.81
N ARG A 26 -26.74 -11.90 -16.56
CA ARG A 26 -25.51 -12.25 -15.86
C ARG A 26 -25.92 -12.58 -14.43
N VAL A 27 -25.94 -13.88 -14.12
CA VAL A 27 -25.94 -14.36 -12.74
C VAL A 27 -24.72 -13.73 -12.08
N LEU A 28 -24.94 -12.80 -11.15
CA LEU A 28 -23.89 -12.23 -10.31
C LEU A 28 -23.24 -13.39 -9.56
N SER A 29 -22.10 -13.83 -10.04
CA SER A 29 -21.21 -14.75 -9.34
C SER A 29 -20.85 -14.13 -8.00
N GLU A 30 -20.77 -14.95 -6.99
CA GLU A 30 -20.46 -14.71 -5.61
C GLU A 30 -19.48 -13.55 -5.39
N VAL A 31 -19.99 -12.36 -5.06
CA VAL A 31 -19.18 -11.19 -4.72
C VAL A 31 -18.78 -11.34 -3.27
N VAL A 32 -17.58 -11.84 -3.05
CA VAL A 32 -16.85 -11.64 -1.80
C VAL A 32 -16.63 -10.13 -1.67
N ILE A 33 -16.79 -9.57 -0.47
CA ILE A 33 -16.48 -8.15 -0.17
C ILE A 33 -14.94 -8.04 -0.16
N GLN A 34 -14.38 -8.03 -1.32
CA GLN A 34 -13.09 -7.46 -1.66
C GLN A 34 -13.42 -6.18 -2.41
N SER A 35 -12.54 -5.18 -2.32
CA SER A 35 -12.67 -3.93 -3.07
C SER A 35 -13.41 -4.14 -4.38
N VAL A 36 -14.41 -3.36 -4.60
CA VAL A 36 -15.41 -3.49 -5.66
C VAL A 36 -14.76 -3.94 -6.97
N GLN A 37 -15.34 -4.92 -7.67
CA GLN A 37 -14.88 -5.44 -8.96
C GLN A 37 -14.56 -4.32 -9.98
N THR A 38 -15.26 -3.20 -9.88
CA THR A 38 -15.04 -1.92 -10.57
C THR A 38 -13.67 -1.32 -10.31
N GLU A 39 -13.13 -1.46 -9.10
CA GLU A 39 -11.83 -0.91 -8.72
C GLU A 39 -10.69 -1.70 -9.35
N GLU A 40 -10.79 -3.03 -9.38
CA GLU A 40 -9.80 -3.89 -10.03
C GLU A 40 -9.71 -3.63 -11.54
N ASP A 41 -10.85 -3.54 -12.22
CA ASP A 41 -10.91 -3.20 -13.64
C ASP A 41 -10.36 -1.79 -13.92
N THR A 42 -10.61 -0.83 -13.03
CA THR A 42 -10.10 0.55 -13.13
C THR A 42 -8.59 0.59 -12.99
N LEU A 43 -8.03 -0.12 -12.02
CA LEU A 43 -6.58 -0.20 -11.78
C LEU A 43 -5.86 -0.91 -12.93
N GLN A 44 -6.41 -2.01 -13.44
CA GLN A 44 -5.87 -2.70 -14.62
C GLN A 44 -5.89 -1.81 -15.85
N ASN A 45 -6.96 -1.06 -16.06
CA ASN A 45 -7.10 -0.13 -17.17
C ASN A 45 -6.12 1.04 -17.06
N PHE A 46 -5.91 1.58 -15.85
CA PHE A 46 -4.88 2.60 -15.61
C PHE A 46 -3.50 2.05 -15.98
N TYR A 47 -3.13 0.87 -15.48
CA TYR A 47 -1.84 0.26 -15.79
C TYR A 47 -1.66 -0.03 -17.29
N ARG A 48 -2.71 -0.48 -17.99
CA ARG A 48 -2.67 -0.66 -19.45
C ARG A 48 -2.43 0.65 -20.20
N ALA A 49 -2.93 1.76 -19.68
CA ALA A 49 -2.74 3.09 -20.27
C ALA A 49 -1.37 3.71 -19.90
N ASN A 50 -0.81 3.35 -18.76
CA ASN A 50 0.50 3.81 -18.28
C ASN A 50 1.33 2.63 -17.76
N GLN A 51 1.99 1.92 -18.67
CA GLN A 51 2.85 0.76 -18.34
C GLN A 51 4.19 1.17 -17.70
N SER A 52 4.49 2.46 -17.64
CA SER A 52 5.63 3.01 -16.90
C SER A 52 5.32 3.27 -15.42
N ALA A 53 4.04 3.17 -15.01
CA ALA A 53 3.63 3.34 -13.63
C ALA A 53 4.32 2.33 -12.70
N ASN A 54 4.58 2.75 -11.47
CA ASN A 54 5.03 1.89 -10.39
C ASN A 54 3.83 1.37 -9.56
N THR A 55 4.09 0.56 -8.55
CA THR A 55 3.05 0.00 -7.68
C THR A 55 2.33 1.10 -6.90
N GLU A 56 3.04 2.13 -6.46
CA GLU A 56 2.50 3.27 -5.72
C GLU A 56 1.55 4.10 -6.57
N ASP A 57 1.82 4.28 -7.86
CA ASP A 57 0.91 4.98 -8.79
C ASP A 57 -0.45 4.27 -8.89
N ILE A 58 -0.44 2.92 -8.83
CA ILE A 58 -1.67 2.12 -8.79
C ILE A 58 -2.38 2.30 -7.44
N LEU A 59 -1.64 2.19 -6.32
CA LEU A 59 -2.18 2.34 -4.96
C LEU A 59 -2.83 3.71 -4.74
N SER A 60 -2.24 4.78 -5.27
CA SER A 60 -2.76 6.15 -5.11
C SER A 60 -4.16 6.34 -5.69
N ARG A 61 -4.58 5.47 -6.61
CA ARG A 61 -5.90 5.51 -7.27
C ARG A 61 -6.95 4.65 -6.57
N MET A 62 -6.55 3.85 -5.58
CA MET A 62 -7.48 3.07 -4.76
C MET A 62 -8.24 3.96 -3.78
N ASN A 63 -9.50 3.64 -3.52
CA ASN A 63 -10.27 4.33 -2.49
C ASN A 63 -9.68 4.06 -1.10
N GLY A 64 -9.71 5.08 -0.23
CA GLY A 64 -9.17 5.02 1.12
C GLY A 64 -7.64 4.94 1.22
N VAL A 65 -6.90 4.78 0.11
CA VAL A 65 -5.44 4.66 0.11
C VAL A 65 -4.80 5.96 -0.36
N TYR A 66 -3.85 6.46 0.40
CA TYR A 66 -3.01 7.63 0.10
C TYR A 66 -1.54 7.23 0.26
N LEU A 67 -0.62 8.14 -0.04
CA LEU A 67 0.81 7.85 -0.02
C LEU A 67 1.59 8.99 0.66
N ILE A 68 2.45 8.67 1.61
CA ILE A 68 3.47 9.58 2.11
C ILE A 68 4.67 9.46 1.18
N ARG A 69 5.06 10.56 0.56
CA ARG A 69 6.14 10.61 -0.42
C ARG A 69 7.36 11.30 0.16
N ARG A 70 8.48 10.56 0.23
CA ARG A 70 9.80 11.09 0.65
C ARG A 70 10.77 11.21 -0.52
N SER A 71 10.52 10.49 -1.61
CA SER A 71 11.34 10.49 -2.83
C SER A 71 10.52 10.12 -4.06
N ALA A 72 11.16 10.05 -5.22
CA ALA A 72 10.57 9.46 -6.42
C ALA A 72 10.64 7.92 -6.44
N TYR A 73 11.48 7.30 -5.59
CA TYR A 73 11.73 5.87 -5.54
C TYR A 73 10.63 5.10 -4.80
N GLY A 74 10.23 5.54 -3.61
CA GLY A 74 9.31 4.82 -2.77
C GLY A 74 8.36 5.74 -2.00
N GLN A 75 7.12 5.26 -1.80
CA GLN A 75 6.08 5.98 -1.08
C GLN A 75 5.38 5.03 -0.10
N GLU A 76 5.22 5.49 1.14
CA GLU A 76 4.59 4.72 2.20
C GLU A 76 3.07 4.77 2.07
N PRO A 77 2.35 3.62 2.05
CA PRO A 77 0.90 3.63 1.98
C PRO A 77 0.27 4.11 3.28
N VAL A 78 -0.82 4.86 3.13
CA VAL A 78 -1.68 5.38 4.18
C VAL A 78 -3.10 4.94 3.90
N ILE A 79 -3.76 4.32 4.85
CA ILE A 79 -5.17 3.91 4.75
C ILE A 79 -5.98 4.76 5.71
N ARG A 80 -6.89 5.61 5.20
CA ARG A 80 -7.77 6.46 6.01
C ARG A 80 -7.02 7.27 7.08
N GLY A 81 -5.81 7.78 6.75
CA GLY A 81 -4.96 8.54 7.67
C GLY A 81 -4.09 7.69 8.59
N MET A 82 -4.12 6.36 8.50
CA MET A 82 -3.28 5.46 9.28
C MET A 82 -2.15 4.91 8.44
N SER A 83 -0.93 4.81 8.99
CA SER A 83 0.28 4.39 8.29
C SER A 83 1.20 3.54 9.17
N GLY A 84 2.30 3.06 8.61
CA GLY A 84 3.32 2.32 9.34
C GLY A 84 2.76 1.07 10.04
N GLY A 85 3.02 0.93 11.33
CA GLY A 85 2.57 -0.21 12.13
C GLY A 85 1.06 -0.33 12.32
N GLN A 86 0.28 0.70 11.97
CA GLN A 86 -1.19 0.70 12.06
C GLN A 86 -1.84 -0.08 10.93
N ILE A 87 -1.15 -0.30 9.82
CA ILE A 87 -1.61 -1.08 8.68
C ILE A 87 -0.76 -2.33 8.45
N ASN A 88 -1.37 -3.36 7.87
CA ASN A 88 -0.66 -4.56 7.46
C ASN A 88 -0.35 -4.53 5.97
N VAL A 89 0.93 -4.51 5.61
CA VAL A 89 1.36 -4.70 4.22
C VAL A 89 2.01 -6.08 4.10
N THR A 90 1.51 -6.89 3.16
CA THR A 90 2.02 -8.24 2.88
C THR A 90 2.27 -8.41 1.39
N ILE A 91 3.22 -9.26 1.05
CA ILE A 91 3.49 -9.68 -0.33
C ILE A 91 3.13 -11.15 -0.44
N ASP A 92 2.11 -11.46 -1.23
CA ASP A 92 1.58 -12.83 -1.42
C ASP A 92 1.29 -13.56 -0.08
N GLY A 93 0.76 -12.80 0.91
CA GLY A 93 0.46 -13.26 2.25
C GLY A 93 1.67 -13.42 3.18
N MET A 94 2.87 -13.06 2.75
CA MET A 94 4.09 -13.05 3.55
C MET A 94 4.23 -11.74 4.33
N ARG A 95 4.52 -11.82 5.61
CA ARG A 95 4.90 -10.65 6.42
C ARG A 95 6.31 -10.22 6.04
N MET A 96 6.49 -8.93 5.88
CA MET A 96 7.77 -8.33 5.59
C MET A 96 7.86 -6.96 6.27
N PHE A 97 9.05 -6.59 6.70
CA PHE A 97 9.32 -5.30 7.34
C PHE A 97 10.51 -4.64 6.64
N GLY A 98 10.46 -3.32 6.48
CA GLY A 98 11.60 -2.53 6.01
C GLY A 98 12.74 -2.54 7.02
N ALA A 99 13.91 -2.15 6.58
CA ALA A 99 15.13 -2.07 7.39
C ALA A 99 15.57 -0.61 7.68
N CYS A 100 14.84 0.37 7.17
CA CYS A 100 15.14 1.79 7.30
C CYS A 100 14.36 2.44 8.45
N THR A 101 15.05 3.11 9.35
CA THR A 101 14.46 3.90 10.44
C THR A 101 13.58 5.03 9.94
N ASP A 102 13.98 5.68 8.83
CA ASP A 102 13.29 6.81 8.22
C ASP A 102 12.21 6.40 7.19
N LYS A 103 11.89 5.09 7.15
CA LYS A 103 10.87 4.52 6.26
C LYS A 103 11.10 4.85 4.77
N MET A 104 12.37 4.87 4.34
CA MET A 104 12.75 5.06 2.95
C MET A 104 12.46 3.82 2.09
N ASP A 105 12.26 2.66 2.71
CA ASP A 105 12.03 1.37 2.10
C ASP A 105 10.66 0.75 2.44
N PRO A 106 9.53 1.44 2.14
CA PRO A 106 8.21 0.86 2.37
C PRO A 106 8.06 -0.46 1.58
N VAL A 107 7.43 -1.45 2.17
CA VAL A 107 7.32 -2.83 1.63
C VAL A 107 6.75 -2.88 0.20
N THR A 108 5.95 -1.90 -0.18
CA THR A 108 5.34 -1.79 -1.52
C THR A 108 6.34 -1.64 -2.65
N ILE A 109 7.51 -1.05 -2.39
CA ILE A 109 8.53 -0.83 -3.42
C ILE A 109 9.15 -2.11 -3.95
N TYR A 110 9.14 -3.20 -3.18
CA TYR A 110 9.80 -4.45 -3.55
C TYR A 110 9.05 -5.26 -4.63
N VAL A 111 7.85 -4.82 -5.01
CA VAL A 111 7.04 -5.49 -6.03
C VAL A 111 6.68 -4.53 -7.16
N GLU A 112 7.11 -4.87 -8.36
CA GLU A 112 6.78 -4.12 -9.57
C GLU A 112 5.41 -4.53 -10.11
N PRO A 113 4.65 -3.63 -10.76
CA PRO A 113 3.34 -3.93 -11.33
C PRO A 113 3.33 -5.12 -12.29
N GLN A 114 4.43 -5.34 -13.03
CA GLN A 114 4.58 -6.47 -13.94
C GLN A 114 4.59 -7.82 -13.21
N ASN A 115 4.93 -7.82 -11.92
CA ASN A 115 4.95 -8.99 -11.04
C ASN A 115 3.70 -9.12 -10.17
N LEU A 116 2.74 -8.19 -10.29
CA LEU A 116 1.46 -8.25 -9.60
C LEU A 116 0.42 -9.04 -10.39
N LYS A 117 -0.34 -9.87 -9.69
CA LYS A 117 -1.61 -10.46 -10.13
C LYS A 117 -2.79 -9.59 -9.72
N SER A 118 -2.81 -9.16 -8.45
CA SER A 118 -3.84 -8.30 -7.87
C SER A 118 -3.30 -7.60 -6.61
N ILE A 119 -4.01 -6.58 -6.18
CA ILE A 119 -3.83 -5.93 -4.88
C ILE A 119 -5.13 -6.13 -4.10
N ASP A 120 -5.05 -6.82 -2.95
CA ASP A 120 -6.18 -6.96 -2.06
C ASP A 120 -6.06 -5.90 -0.97
N ALA A 121 -7.08 -5.05 -0.81
CA ALA A 121 -7.14 -4.05 0.25
C ALA A 121 -8.33 -4.32 1.16
N SER A 122 -8.10 -4.19 2.46
CA SER A 122 -9.16 -4.17 3.48
C SER A 122 -8.98 -2.94 4.35
N LEU A 123 -10.04 -2.20 4.57
CA LEU A 123 -10.00 -0.91 5.28
C LEU A 123 -10.43 -1.09 6.73
N GLY A 124 -9.84 -0.32 7.64
CA GLY A 124 -10.14 -0.34 9.06
C GLY A 124 -9.81 -1.68 9.73
N THR A 125 -10.52 -2.01 10.80
CA THR A 125 -10.29 -3.23 11.61
C THR A 125 -10.57 -4.53 10.87
N ASN A 126 -11.28 -4.50 9.74
CA ASN A 126 -11.61 -5.68 8.94
C ASN A 126 -10.38 -6.30 8.23
N GLY A 127 -9.22 -5.64 8.26
CA GLY A 127 -7.96 -6.12 7.66
C GLY A 127 -7.21 -7.20 8.44
N SER A 128 -7.79 -7.81 9.48
CA SER A 128 -7.09 -8.67 10.44
C SER A 128 -6.76 -10.10 9.96
N ALA A 129 -7.22 -10.52 8.78
CA ALA A 129 -6.96 -11.88 8.27
C ALA A 129 -5.47 -12.22 8.12
N MET A 130 -4.62 -11.22 7.85
CA MET A 130 -3.17 -11.37 7.66
C MET A 130 -2.33 -10.92 8.88
N GLY A 131 -2.96 -10.66 10.02
CA GLY A 131 -2.35 -10.19 11.26
C GLY A 131 -3.12 -9.06 11.90
N SER A 132 -2.90 -8.81 13.20
CA SER A 132 -3.56 -7.72 13.93
C SER A 132 -3.30 -6.37 13.27
N THR A 133 -4.33 -5.53 13.15
CA THR A 133 -4.28 -4.20 12.55
C THR A 133 -5.47 -3.36 13.02
N ILE A 134 -5.31 -2.06 12.99
CA ILE A 134 -6.37 -1.10 13.27
C ILE A 134 -6.74 -0.24 12.05
N GLY A 135 -5.80 -0.02 11.12
CA GLY A 135 -5.99 0.82 9.94
C GLY A 135 -6.36 0.06 8.67
N GLY A 136 -6.11 -1.25 8.63
CA GLY A 136 -6.40 -2.06 7.45
C GLY A 136 -5.23 -2.89 6.96
N SER A 137 -5.39 -3.49 5.79
CA SER A 137 -4.34 -4.31 5.19
C SER A 137 -4.27 -4.13 3.67
N LEU A 138 -3.05 -4.27 3.16
CA LEU A 138 -2.73 -4.39 1.73
C LEU A 138 -2.00 -5.71 1.50
N ASN A 139 -2.45 -6.51 0.54
CA ASN A 139 -1.75 -7.72 0.13
C ASN A 139 -1.44 -7.65 -1.37
N LEU A 140 -0.17 -7.55 -1.69
CA LEU A 140 0.35 -7.50 -3.06
C LEU A 140 0.51 -8.93 -3.57
N ARG A 141 -0.48 -9.46 -4.28
CA ARG A 141 -0.43 -10.83 -4.81
C ARG A 141 0.48 -10.92 -6.01
N LEU A 142 1.44 -11.84 -5.95
CA LEU A 142 2.40 -12.06 -7.02
C LEU A 142 1.77 -12.81 -8.20
N ALA A 143 2.23 -12.48 -9.41
CA ALA A 143 1.86 -13.18 -10.62
C ALA A 143 2.36 -14.63 -10.59
N GLU A 144 1.48 -15.56 -10.93
CA GLU A 144 1.75 -17.00 -10.92
C GLU A 144 2.14 -17.52 -12.31
N PRO A 145 2.94 -18.63 -12.40
CA PRO A 145 3.11 -19.36 -13.64
C PRO A 145 1.77 -19.89 -14.19
N LEU A 146 1.54 -19.66 -15.47
CA LEU A 146 0.32 -20.09 -16.19
C LEU A 146 0.48 -21.53 -16.71
N MET A 147 -0.31 -22.44 -16.17
CA MET A 147 -0.38 -23.83 -16.64
C MET A 147 -1.39 -23.99 -17.78
N ASN A 148 -1.24 -25.03 -18.59
CA ASN A 148 -2.16 -25.38 -19.68
C ASN A 148 -2.34 -24.28 -20.75
N GLN A 149 -1.32 -23.45 -20.91
CA GLN A 149 -1.22 -22.43 -21.95
C GLN A 149 -0.30 -22.90 -23.10
N LYS A 150 -0.04 -22.03 -24.08
CA LYS A 150 0.99 -22.27 -25.08
C LYS A 150 2.31 -22.62 -24.37
N LYS A 151 3.15 -23.46 -24.98
CA LYS A 151 4.40 -23.93 -24.38
C LYS A 151 5.29 -22.79 -23.88
N VAL A 152 5.35 -21.73 -24.65
CA VAL A 152 6.06 -20.51 -24.27
C VAL A 152 5.16 -19.32 -24.56
N THR A 153 5.01 -18.43 -23.59
CA THR A 153 4.37 -17.12 -23.75
C THR A 153 5.21 -16.10 -23.02
N GLY A 154 5.16 -14.86 -23.43
CA GLY A 154 5.90 -13.83 -22.74
C GLY A 154 5.58 -12.44 -23.25
N ARG A 155 6.19 -11.47 -22.59
CA ARG A 155 6.15 -10.07 -22.99
C ARG A 155 7.50 -9.40 -22.71
N ALA A 156 7.82 -8.43 -23.52
CA ALA A 156 8.95 -7.54 -23.31
C ALA A 156 8.52 -6.11 -23.63
N GLY A 157 9.00 -5.15 -22.86
CA GLY A 157 8.64 -3.76 -23.06
C GLY A 157 9.77 -2.81 -22.70
N ILE A 158 9.70 -1.63 -23.30
CA ILE A 158 10.56 -0.50 -23.01
C ILE A 158 9.70 0.74 -22.87
N GLY A 159 10.01 1.57 -21.87
CA GLY A 159 9.38 2.85 -21.63
C GLY A 159 10.39 3.95 -21.42
N TYR A 160 10.00 5.18 -21.78
CA TYR A 160 10.76 6.41 -21.56
C TYR A 160 9.88 7.48 -20.94
N GLN A 161 10.44 8.29 -20.04
CA GLN A 161 9.80 9.43 -19.38
C GLN A 161 10.70 10.66 -19.51
N SER A 162 10.14 11.76 -20.02
CA SER A 162 10.92 12.97 -20.32
C SER A 162 11.33 13.76 -19.08
N ILE A 163 10.49 13.79 -18.03
CA ILE A 163 10.67 14.68 -16.88
C ILE A 163 11.93 14.37 -16.05
N SER A 164 12.39 13.13 -16.10
CA SER A 164 13.56 12.62 -15.38
C SER A 164 14.53 11.85 -16.27
N ASN A 165 14.40 11.93 -17.60
CA ASN A 165 15.06 11.04 -18.54
C ASN A 165 14.97 9.57 -18.11
N GLY A 166 13.81 9.21 -17.57
CA GLY A 166 13.55 7.89 -16.99
C GLY A 166 13.43 6.81 -18.07
N ILE A 167 14.03 5.66 -17.81
CA ILE A 167 13.97 4.49 -18.69
C ILE A 167 13.51 3.30 -17.86
N ASN A 168 12.62 2.49 -18.43
CA ASN A 168 12.22 1.21 -17.86
C ASN A 168 12.28 0.10 -18.92
N TYR A 169 12.88 -1.03 -18.58
CA TYR A 169 12.88 -2.26 -19.37
C TYR A 169 12.24 -3.35 -18.56
N TYR A 170 11.41 -4.16 -19.18
CA TYR A 170 10.89 -5.35 -18.53
C TYR A 170 10.73 -6.50 -19.51
N THR A 171 10.92 -7.70 -18.99
CA THR A 171 10.63 -8.93 -19.70
C THR A 171 10.01 -9.94 -18.74
N ASP A 172 9.10 -10.72 -19.27
CA ASP A 172 8.36 -11.74 -18.53
C ASP A 172 8.18 -12.93 -19.48
N ALA A 173 8.58 -14.10 -19.06
CA ALA A 173 8.45 -15.33 -19.82
C ALA A 173 7.80 -16.42 -18.97
N ASN A 174 6.83 -17.11 -19.55
CA ASN A 174 6.15 -18.26 -18.97
C ASN A 174 6.36 -19.47 -19.84
N PHE A 175 6.91 -20.55 -19.25
CA PHE A 175 7.04 -21.86 -19.87
C PHE A 175 6.02 -22.81 -19.24
N SER A 176 5.16 -23.40 -20.05
CA SER A 176 4.05 -24.25 -19.60
C SER A 176 4.17 -25.66 -20.12
N GLN A 177 3.96 -26.63 -19.24
CA GLN A 177 3.82 -28.05 -19.52
C GLN A 177 2.49 -28.55 -18.92
N GLN A 178 2.13 -29.82 -19.16
CA GLN A 178 0.88 -30.40 -18.66
C GLN A 178 0.75 -30.34 -17.12
N LYS A 179 1.84 -30.59 -16.40
CA LYS A 179 1.84 -30.69 -14.93
C LYS A 179 2.76 -29.68 -14.25
N SER A 180 3.43 -28.81 -14.99
CA SER A 180 4.32 -27.81 -14.44
C SER A 180 4.31 -26.55 -15.29
N ALA A 181 4.58 -25.42 -14.63
CA ALA A 181 4.81 -24.15 -15.31
C ALA A 181 5.88 -23.36 -14.56
N TYR A 182 6.62 -22.55 -15.29
CA TYR A 182 7.69 -21.74 -14.77
C TYR A 182 7.53 -20.32 -15.31
N ARG A 183 7.80 -19.33 -14.47
CA ARG A 183 7.78 -17.92 -14.85
C ARG A 183 9.09 -17.27 -14.43
N ALA A 184 9.68 -16.49 -15.32
CA ALA A 184 10.81 -15.61 -15.03
C ALA A 184 10.44 -14.20 -15.46
N SER A 185 10.75 -13.21 -14.62
CA SER A 185 10.50 -11.81 -14.90
C SER A 185 11.70 -10.98 -14.47
N PHE A 186 12.12 -10.04 -15.30
CA PHE A 186 13.19 -9.10 -15.05
C PHE A 186 12.71 -7.69 -15.38
N ILE A 187 12.92 -6.76 -14.44
CA ILE A 187 12.57 -5.35 -14.60
C ILE A 187 13.79 -4.50 -14.21
N TYR A 188 14.07 -3.50 -15.00
CA TYR A 188 15.08 -2.48 -14.72
C TYR A 188 14.48 -1.10 -14.90
N ARG A 189 14.67 -0.23 -13.92
CA ARG A 189 14.25 1.17 -13.95
C ARG A 189 15.43 2.07 -13.60
N LYS A 190 15.56 3.16 -14.33
CA LYS A 190 16.53 4.22 -14.02
C LYS A 190 15.88 5.57 -14.24
N SER A 191 16.07 6.48 -13.30
CA SER A 191 15.56 7.85 -13.36
C SER A 191 16.67 8.80 -12.90
N GLN A 192 16.82 9.90 -13.61
CA GLN A 192 17.62 11.04 -13.16
C GLN A 192 16.77 11.95 -12.27
N ASN A 193 17.33 13.05 -11.79
CA ASN A 193 16.59 14.07 -11.09
C ASN A 193 15.47 14.62 -11.98
N TYR A 194 14.24 14.68 -11.44
CA TYR A 194 13.12 15.27 -12.18
C TYR A 194 13.08 16.79 -12.02
N LYS A 195 12.33 17.44 -12.92
CA LYS A 195 12.00 18.85 -12.84
C LYS A 195 10.58 19.06 -12.33
N ASP A 196 10.36 20.09 -11.54
CA ASP A 196 9.04 20.52 -11.09
C ASP A 196 8.29 21.35 -12.16
N GLY A 197 7.08 21.82 -11.84
CA GLY A 197 6.26 22.62 -12.74
C GLY A 197 6.76 24.05 -12.99
N LEU A 198 7.85 24.48 -12.34
CA LEU A 198 8.57 25.73 -12.63
C LEU A 198 9.83 25.47 -13.45
N GLY A 199 10.08 24.21 -13.85
CA GLY A 199 11.27 23.79 -14.57
C GLY A 199 12.54 23.67 -13.72
N GLN A 200 12.42 23.79 -12.38
CA GLN A 200 13.54 23.64 -11.45
C GLN A 200 13.84 22.18 -11.20
N THR A 201 15.13 21.83 -11.18
CA THR A 201 15.57 20.48 -10.88
C THR A 201 15.40 20.19 -9.40
N VAL A 202 14.69 19.12 -9.06
CA VAL A 202 14.60 18.60 -7.70
C VAL A 202 15.78 17.67 -7.48
N ASN A 203 16.84 18.20 -6.85
CA ASN A 203 18.06 17.44 -6.56
C ASN A 203 17.76 16.25 -5.66
N PHE A 204 18.57 15.19 -5.78
CA PHE A 204 18.44 13.96 -5.00
C PHE A 204 17.08 13.26 -5.21
N SER A 205 16.57 13.26 -6.44
CA SER A 205 15.35 12.55 -6.81
C SER A 205 15.60 11.41 -7.81
N GLN A 206 16.86 11.15 -8.13
CA GLN A 206 17.31 10.05 -9.00
C GLN A 206 17.20 8.69 -8.30
N PHE A 207 17.12 7.62 -9.09
CA PHE A 207 17.26 6.24 -8.61
C PHE A 207 17.58 5.27 -9.73
N GLU A 208 18.11 4.10 -9.35
CA GLU A 208 18.29 2.94 -10.21
C GLU A 208 17.78 1.70 -9.49
N LYS A 209 17.00 0.86 -10.18
CA LYS A 209 16.32 -0.30 -9.58
C LYS A 209 16.33 -1.50 -10.51
N THR A 210 16.57 -2.67 -9.94
CA THR A 210 16.50 -3.97 -10.62
C THR A 210 15.61 -4.92 -9.83
N ASN A 211 14.68 -5.59 -10.50
CA ASN A 211 13.80 -6.58 -9.89
C ASN A 211 13.83 -7.89 -10.70
N LEU A 212 14.14 -9.00 -10.05
CA LEU A 212 14.13 -10.34 -10.62
C LEU A 212 13.13 -11.21 -9.87
N SER A 213 12.22 -11.85 -10.59
CA SER A 213 11.25 -12.79 -10.01
C SER A 213 11.27 -14.11 -10.76
N LEU A 214 11.41 -15.21 -10.02
CA LEU A 214 11.34 -16.58 -10.53
C LEU A 214 10.25 -17.32 -9.79
N ALA A 215 9.40 -18.03 -10.52
CA ALA A 215 8.32 -18.82 -9.93
C ALA A 215 8.17 -20.18 -10.64
N GLY A 216 7.90 -21.21 -9.85
CA GLY A 216 7.57 -22.54 -10.31
C GLY A 216 6.23 -23.00 -9.76
N LYS A 217 5.47 -23.76 -10.56
CA LYS A 217 4.17 -24.34 -10.18
C LYS A 217 4.09 -25.77 -10.70
N TRP A 218 3.78 -26.71 -9.83
CA TRP A 218 3.70 -28.13 -10.13
C TRP A 218 2.37 -28.70 -9.65
N GLY A 219 1.65 -29.33 -10.56
CA GLY A 219 0.45 -30.12 -10.28
C GLY A 219 0.84 -31.53 -9.84
N ILE A 220 0.50 -31.91 -8.61
CA ILE A 220 0.77 -33.22 -8.01
C ILE A 220 -0.57 -33.88 -7.71
N ARG A 221 -1.07 -34.71 -8.65
CA ARG A 221 -2.44 -35.26 -8.61
C ARG A 221 -3.50 -34.13 -8.55
N LYS A 222 -4.20 -33.97 -7.42
CA LYS A 222 -5.17 -32.88 -7.19
C LYS A 222 -4.56 -31.68 -6.44
N ASP A 223 -3.30 -31.77 -6.05
CA ASP A 223 -2.62 -30.76 -5.25
C ASP A 223 -1.72 -29.90 -6.15
N THR A 224 -1.34 -28.74 -5.64
CA THR A 224 -0.41 -27.83 -6.33
C THR A 224 0.69 -27.42 -5.36
N LEU A 225 1.93 -27.55 -5.82
CA LEU A 225 3.11 -26.99 -5.16
C LEU A 225 3.54 -25.75 -5.92
N LYS A 226 3.88 -24.66 -5.22
CA LYS A 226 4.44 -23.44 -5.80
C LYS A 226 5.73 -23.08 -5.06
N ALA A 227 6.72 -22.61 -5.81
CA ALA A 227 7.90 -21.96 -5.26
C ALA A 227 8.06 -20.58 -5.89
N ASN A 228 8.39 -19.59 -5.07
CA ASN A 228 8.63 -18.21 -5.50
C ASN A 228 9.98 -17.73 -4.96
N PHE A 229 10.73 -17.06 -5.80
CA PHE A 229 11.93 -16.32 -5.47
C PHE A 229 11.83 -14.93 -6.09
N LEU A 230 12.09 -13.89 -5.30
CA LEU A 230 12.11 -12.52 -5.78
C LEU A 230 13.29 -11.78 -5.13
N VAL A 231 14.03 -11.05 -5.93
CA VAL A 231 15.06 -10.10 -5.47
C VAL A 231 14.75 -8.74 -6.06
N ASP A 232 14.70 -7.74 -5.22
CA ASP A 232 14.61 -6.33 -5.58
C ASP A 232 15.87 -5.61 -5.07
N GLU A 233 16.53 -4.85 -5.92
CA GLU A 233 17.69 -4.07 -5.53
C GLU A 233 17.63 -2.67 -6.12
N GLY A 234 17.64 -1.66 -5.22
CA GLY A 234 17.78 -0.25 -5.54
C GLY A 234 19.18 0.26 -5.23
N ARG A 235 19.69 1.16 -6.05
CA ARG A 235 20.98 1.82 -5.89
C ARG A 235 20.90 3.29 -6.28
N ASN A 236 21.82 4.10 -5.76
CA ASN A 236 21.90 5.53 -6.07
C ASN A 236 20.53 6.22 -5.94
N ILE A 237 19.88 6.02 -4.80
CA ILE A 237 18.53 6.50 -4.56
C ILE A 237 18.57 7.78 -3.76
N GLY A 238 18.17 8.88 -4.38
CA GLY A 238 18.10 10.18 -3.72
C GLY A 238 16.81 10.38 -2.94
N PHE A 239 16.92 11.10 -1.83
CA PHE A 239 15.79 11.48 -0.96
C PHE A 239 15.80 12.98 -0.70
N PRO A 240 15.10 13.78 -1.54
CA PRO A 240 15.12 15.25 -1.43
C PRO A 240 14.58 15.75 -0.09
N ALA A 241 13.69 14.99 0.55
CA ALA A 241 13.11 15.34 1.85
C ALA A 241 14.02 15.05 3.05
N LEU A 242 15.09 14.29 2.86
CA LEU A 242 15.93 13.80 3.95
C LEU A 242 17.36 14.26 3.79
N PRO A 243 18.18 14.29 4.85
CA PRO A 243 19.58 14.72 4.77
C PRO A 243 20.48 13.63 4.20
N MET A 244 19.99 12.44 3.95
CA MET A 244 20.73 11.27 3.53
C MET A 244 20.12 10.65 2.27
N ASP A 245 20.93 9.93 1.55
CA ASP A 245 20.55 9.14 0.37
C ASP A 245 20.70 7.65 0.66
N VAL A 246 20.27 6.79 -0.29
CA VAL A 246 20.41 5.36 -0.14
C VAL A 246 21.40 4.84 -1.18
N GLY A 247 22.55 4.41 -0.72
CA GLY A 247 23.55 3.79 -1.57
C GLY A 247 23.08 2.43 -2.09
N LYS A 248 22.45 1.63 -1.21
CA LYS A 248 21.90 0.31 -1.54
C LYS A 248 20.70 -0.05 -0.68
N ALA A 249 19.61 -0.48 -1.34
CA ALA A 249 18.46 -1.14 -0.72
C ALA A 249 18.24 -2.47 -1.42
N ARG A 250 18.17 -3.59 -0.68
CA ARG A 250 17.96 -4.92 -1.26
C ARG A 250 16.97 -5.71 -0.42
N ALA A 251 15.99 -6.33 -1.09
CA ALA A 251 15.09 -7.30 -0.51
C ALA A 251 15.17 -8.62 -1.27
N SER A 252 15.25 -9.73 -0.54
CA SER A 252 15.18 -11.09 -1.09
C SER A 252 14.02 -11.82 -0.43
N MET A 253 13.18 -12.48 -1.23
CA MET A 253 12.01 -13.21 -0.76
C MET A 253 12.01 -14.63 -1.31
N TYR A 254 11.73 -15.58 -0.44
CA TYR A 254 11.66 -17.02 -0.73
C TYR A 254 10.36 -17.57 -0.18
N ALA A 255 9.63 -18.34 -0.96
CA ALA A 255 8.41 -18.99 -0.48
C ALA A 255 8.17 -20.34 -1.12
N LEU A 256 7.66 -21.28 -0.32
CA LEU A 256 7.14 -22.55 -0.77
C LEU A 256 5.69 -22.67 -0.31
N THR A 257 4.76 -22.89 -1.25
CA THR A 257 3.33 -22.95 -0.99
C THR A 257 2.77 -24.29 -1.47
N TYR A 258 2.07 -24.99 -0.61
CA TYR A 258 1.28 -26.17 -0.92
C TYR A 258 -0.20 -25.82 -0.91
N ILE A 259 -0.92 -26.19 -1.97
CA ILE A 259 -2.36 -25.98 -2.12
C ILE A 259 -3.02 -27.32 -2.41
N ARG A 260 -3.98 -27.67 -1.58
CA ARG A 260 -4.84 -28.83 -1.77
C ARG A 260 -6.23 -28.39 -2.19
N HIS A 261 -6.62 -28.75 -3.39
CA HIS A 261 -8.00 -28.65 -3.85
C HIS A 261 -8.70 -29.97 -3.59
N THR A 262 -9.81 -29.93 -2.91
CA THR A 262 -10.54 -31.14 -2.57
C THR A 262 -12.00 -31.04 -2.97
N ASP A 263 -12.53 -32.15 -3.49
CA ASP A 263 -13.96 -32.32 -3.76
C ASP A 263 -14.73 -32.72 -2.49
N SER A 264 -14.07 -32.70 -1.34
CA SER A 264 -14.70 -33.02 -0.05
C SER A 264 -15.92 -32.16 0.19
N ARG A 265 -16.93 -32.76 0.78
CA ARG A 265 -18.15 -32.06 1.20
C ARG A 265 -17.84 -30.94 2.23
N TRP A 266 -16.80 -31.13 3.01
CA TRP A 266 -16.44 -30.25 4.13
C TRP A 266 -15.30 -29.29 3.78
N LEU A 267 -14.15 -29.78 3.39
CA LEU A 267 -12.97 -28.99 3.09
C LEU A 267 -12.99 -28.55 1.62
N LYS A 268 -12.94 -27.25 1.34
CA LYS A 268 -12.92 -26.69 -0.02
C LYS A 268 -11.53 -26.42 -0.52
N ASN A 269 -10.70 -25.84 0.31
CA ASN A 269 -9.33 -25.48 0.01
C ASN A 269 -8.48 -25.54 1.28
N LEU A 270 -7.24 -25.98 1.13
CA LEU A 270 -6.20 -25.86 2.15
C LEU A 270 -4.96 -25.29 1.49
N GLU A 271 -4.45 -24.20 2.01
CA GLU A 271 -3.19 -23.59 1.61
C GLU A 271 -2.24 -23.56 2.79
N ALA A 272 -1.00 -24.01 2.61
CA ALA A 272 0.07 -23.90 3.59
C ALA A 272 1.28 -23.27 2.91
N LYS A 273 1.92 -22.31 3.58
CA LYS A 273 3.09 -21.58 3.06
C LYS A 273 4.14 -21.48 4.14
N VAL A 274 5.40 -21.66 3.74
CA VAL A 274 6.59 -21.28 4.50
C VAL A 274 7.36 -20.25 3.70
N TYR A 275 7.98 -19.27 4.38
CA TYR A 275 8.68 -18.19 3.70
C TYR A 275 9.82 -17.60 4.54
N ALA A 276 10.74 -16.97 3.82
CA ALA A 276 11.83 -16.18 4.40
C ALA A 276 12.00 -14.88 3.60
N ASN A 277 12.24 -13.78 4.29
CA ASN A 277 12.54 -12.48 3.68
C ASN A 277 13.76 -11.88 4.37
N GLU A 278 14.66 -11.32 3.56
CA GLU A 278 15.86 -10.63 4.01
C GLU A 278 15.87 -9.24 3.40
N VAL A 279 15.95 -8.20 4.22
CA VAL A 279 16.02 -6.81 3.81
C VAL A 279 17.30 -6.19 4.34
N TYR A 280 18.05 -5.57 3.46
CA TYR A 280 19.21 -4.75 3.77
C TYR A 280 19.01 -3.35 3.20
N HIS A 281 19.31 -2.33 3.99
CA HIS A 281 19.19 -0.94 3.61
C HIS A 281 20.40 -0.18 4.14
N GLN A 282 21.09 0.56 3.26
CA GLN A 282 22.24 1.38 3.63
C GLN A 282 21.99 2.81 3.22
N MET A 283 21.89 3.67 4.19
CA MET A 283 21.86 5.12 4.01
C MET A 283 23.23 5.72 4.27
N ASP A 284 23.56 6.75 3.53
CA ASP A 284 24.73 7.58 3.74
C ASP A 284 24.44 9.01 3.24
N ASP A 285 25.28 9.94 3.63
CA ASP A 285 25.24 11.34 3.20
C ASP A 285 26.47 11.75 2.39
N SER A 286 27.20 10.77 1.83
CA SER A 286 28.44 10.96 1.07
C SER A 286 28.30 11.91 -0.13
N GLN A 287 27.07 12.06 -0.66
CA GLN A 287 26.73 12.97 -1.76
C GLN A 287 26.22 14.33 -1.28
N ARG A 288 26.21 14.57 0.04
CA ARG A 288 25.67 15.78 0.68
C ARG A 288 26.78 16.64 1.26
N GLU A 289 26.58 17.95 1.20
CA GLU A 289 27.43 18.90 1.91
C GLU A 289 26.89 19.07 3.35
N VAL A 290 27.46 18.30 4.28
CA VAL A 290 27.05 18.28 5.69
C VAL A 290 28.27 18.51 6.58
N LEU A 291 28.05 19.03 7.80
CA LEU A 291 29.10 19.30 8.78
C LEU A 291 29.64 18.00 9.41
N MET A 292 28.81 16.98 9.50
CA MET A 292 29.12 15.69 10.10
C MET A 292 28.51 14.58 9.23
N HIS A 293 29.36 13.73 8.67
CA HIS A 293 28.93 12.60 7.86
C HIS A 293 28.42 11.44 8.71
N MET A 294 27.45 10.70 8.15
CA MET A 294 26.81 9.57 8.81
C MET A 294 26.64 8.40 7.85
N ASP A 295 26.89 7.20 8.37
CA ASP A 295 26.54 5.93 7.74
C ASP A 295 25.49 5.19 8.57
N MET A 296 24.41 4.72 7.93
CA MET A 296 23.31 4.06 8.62
C MET A 296 22.89 2.76 7.90
N PRO A 297 23.58 1.64 8.12
CA PRO A 297 23.13 0.34 7.65
C PRO A 297 22.00 -0.22 8.54
N GLY A 298 21.04 -0.90 7.89
CA GLY A 298 19.95 -1.57 8.57
C GLY A 298 19.63 -2.93 7.98
N TRP A 299 19.13 -3.83 8.81
CA TRP A 299 18.74 -5.19 8.44
C TRP A 299 17.38 -5.54 9.04
N SER A 300 16.57 -6.27 8.27
CA SER A 300 15.32 -6.83 8.74
C SER A 300 15.11 -8.20 8.11
N ASN A 301 15.16 -9.25 8.92
CA ASN A 301 15.02 -10.64 8.48
C ASN A 301 13.75 -11.23 9.06
N THR A 302 12.89 -11.80 8.21
CA THR A 302 11.61 -12.38 8.63
C THR A 302 11.47 -13.80 8.12
N TYR A 303 11.19 -14.73 9.03
CA TYR A 303 10.85 -16.12 8.73
C TYR A 303 9.42 -16.39 9.18
N GLY A 304 8.62 -17.07 8.37
CA GLY A 304 7.24 -17.30 8.75
C GLY A 304 6.59 -18.48 8.04
N ALA A 305 5.44 -18.85 8.58
CA ALA A 305 4.60 -19.90 8.02
C ALA A 305 3.12 -19.58 8.28
N TYR A 306 2.25 -20.07 7.41
CA TYR A 306 0.83 -20.08 7.68
C TYR A 306 0.12 -21.29 7.06
N ALA A 307 -1.03 -21.61 7.62
CA ALA A 307 -2.00 -22.54 7.04
C ALA A 307 -3.38 -21.85 7.01
N ASP A 308 -4.06 -21.90 5.87
CA ASP A 308 -5.40 -21.34 5.63
C ASP A 308 -6.31 -22.43 5.07
N ALA A 309 -7.45 -22.66 5.73
CA ALA A 309 -8.43 -23.66 5.32
C ALA A 309 -9.81 -23.04 5.15
N LYS A 310 -10.48 -23.33 4.01
CA LYS A 310 -11.87 -22.95 3.78
C LYS A 310 -12.75 -24.22 3.87
N ILE A 311 -13.74 -24.16 4.79
CA ILE A 311 -14.57 -25.27 5.18
C ILE A 311 -16.04 -24.89 4.96
N LYS A 312 -16.78 -25.71 4.21
CA LYS A 312 -18.24 -25.58 4.12
C LYS A 312 -18.87 -26.35 5.30
N ALA A 313 -19.04 -25.67 6.46
CA ALA A 313 -19.52 -26.31 7.68
C ALA A 313 -20.98 -26.73 7.59
N LEU A 314 -21.84 -25.83 7.09
CA LEU A 314 -23.29 -26.03 6.92
C LEU A 314 -23.73 -25.50 5.55
N LYS A 315 -25.00 -25.73 5.19
CA LYS A 315 -25.55 -25.29 3.89
C LYS A 315 -25.33 -23.79 3.61
N ASN A 316 -25.42 -22.97 4.65
CA ASN A 316 -25.35 -21.50 4.56
C ASN A 316 -24.09 -20.89 5.19
N HIS A 317 -23.16 -21.70 5.71
CA HIS A 317 -21.97 -21.28 6.42
C HIS A 317 -20.70 -21.69 5.66
N THR A 318 -19.79 -20.75 5.45
CA THR A 318 -18.46 -21.01 4.93
C THR A 318 -17.44 -20.47 5.93
N LEU A 319 -16.80 -21.39 6.64
CA LEU A 319 -15.78 -21.06 7.61
C LEU A 319 -14.43 -20.92 6.92
N GLN A 320 -13.68 -19.91 7.32
CA GLN A 320 -12.26 -19.81 7.07
C GLN A 320 -11.51 -19.90 8.39
N PHE A 321 -10.51 -20.75 8.43
CA PHE A 321 -9.60 -20.89 9.57
C PHE A 321 -8.18 -20.64 9.07
N ARG A 322 -7.47 -19.74 9.75
CA ARG A 322 -6.06 -19.46 9.46
C ARG A 322 -5.25 -19.46 10.73
N THR A 323 -4.10 -20.09 10.68
CA THR A 323 -3.05 -19.97 11.69
C THR A 323 -1.76 -19.52 11.03
N ASP A 324 -1.04 -18.66 11.68
CA ASP A 324 0.22 -18.12 11.17
C ASP A 324 1.22 -17.86 12.31
N VAL A 325 2.48 -17.92 11.95
CA VAL A 325 3.59 -17.57 12.84
C VAL A 325 4.65 -16.85 12.01
N TYR A 326 5.23 -15.83 12.60
CA TYR A 326 6.45 -15.22 12.05
C TYR A 326 7.43 -14.84 13.17
N HIS A 327 8.69 -14.83 12.79
CA HIS A 327 9.81 -14.33 13.58
C HIS A 327 10.54 -13.27 12.76
N ASN A 328 10.71 -12.07 13.31
CA ASN A 328 11.45 -10.98 12.68
C ASN A 328 12.59 -10.55 13.58
N ARG A 329 13.77 -10.35 12.99
CA ARG A 329 14.91 -9.67 13.60
C ARG A 329 15.13 -8.36 12.90
N ALA A 330 15.28 -7.26 13.64
CA ALA A 330 15.63 -5.95 13.11
C ALA A 330 16.84 -5.36 13.85
N LEU A 331 17.69 -4.68 13.10
CA LEU A 331 18.85 -3.94 13.60
C LEU A 331 19.10 -2.75 12.66
N ALA A 332 19.32 -1.56 13.19
CA ALA A 332 19.89 -0.46 12.43
C ALA A 332 20.95 0.26 13.27
N GLU A 333 22.07 0.53 12.62
CA GLU A 333 23.23 1.15 13.23
C GLU A 333 23.45 2.53 12.63
N MET A 334 24.14 3.40 13.35
CA MET A 334 24.60 4.68 12.87
C MET A 334 26.03 4.91 13.34
N VAL A 335 26.87 5.33 12.41
CA VAL A 335 28.23 5.84 12.70
C VAL A 335 28.29 7.27 12.23
N MET A 336 28.61 8.18 13.13
CA MET A 336 28.81 9.60 12.85
C MET A 336 30.30 9.93 12.84
N TYR A 337 30.72 10.72 11.86
CA TYR A 337 32.12 11.11 11.62
C TYR A 337 32.24 12.63 11.76
N PRO A 338 32.48 13.15 13.00
CA PRO A 338 32.74 14.57 13.18
C PRO A 338 34.07 14.97 12.53
N SER A 339 34.18 16.22 12.11
CA SER A 339 35.39 16.76 11.44
C SER A 339 36.62 16.74 12.36
N ASP A 340 36.40 16.81 13.66
CA ASP A 340 37.43 16.87 14.71
C ASP A 340 37.05 15.94 15.87
N GLY A 341 37.47 14.70 15.82
CA GLY A 341 37.18 13.76 16.91
C GLY A 341 37.07 12.31 16.48
N ALA A 342 36.82 11.46 17.47
CA ALA A 342 36.56 10.04 17.22
C ALA A 342 35.15 9.83 16.66
N SER A 343 34.99 8.84 15.79
CA SER A 343 33.67 8.42 15.32
C SER A 343 32.77 7.99 16.48
N MET A 344 31.50 8.36 16.40
CA MET A 344 30.48 7.97 17.37
C MET A 344 29.60 6.88 16.79
N TYR A 345 29.43 5.81 17.54
CA TYR A 345 28.57 4.66 17.17
C TYR A 345 27.33 4.60 18.02
N MET A 346 26.20 4.28 17.40
CA MET A 346 24.94 3.99 18.08
C MET A 346 24.10 2.97 17.32
N GLN A 347 23.20 2.33 18.01
CA GLN A 347 22.14 1.52 17.40
C GLN A 347 20.83 2.31 17.41
N THR A 348 20.45 2.85 16.27
CA THR A 348 19.18 3.60 16.09
C THR A 348 17.96 2.69 16.23
N TRP A 349 18.09 1.43 15.79
CA TRP A 349 17.24 0.31 16.19
C TRP A 349 18.14 -0.76 16.83
N PRO A 350 18.12 -0.90 18.15
CA PRO A 350 18.80 -1.99 18.82
C PRO A 350 18.39 -3.34 18.25
N SER A 351 19.35 -4.29 18.23
CA SER A 351 19.05 -5.65 17.78
C SER A 351 17.85 -6.20 18.58
N SER A 352 16.74 -6.37 17.89
CA SER A 352 15.47 -6.75 18.50
C SER A 352 14.80 -7.87 17.72
N TYR A 353 14.07 -8.69 18.45
CA TYR A 353 13.37 -9.85 17.93
C TYR A 353 11.88 -9.74 18.20
N ARG A 354 11.06 -10.14 17.23
CA ARG A 354 9.61 -10.24 17.42
C ARG A 354 9.12 -11.55 16.87
N THR A 355 8.50 -12.36 17.73
CA THR A 355 7.78 -13.56 17.34
C THR A 355 6.29 -13.36 17.61
N VAL A 356 5.46 -13.60 16.59
CA VAL A 356 4.01 -13.53 16.71
C VAL A 356 3.41 -14.83 16.19
N ALA A 357 2.51 -15.43 16.98
CA ALA A 357 1.69 -16.56 16.58
C ALA A 357 0.22 -16.17 16.63
N GLY A 358 -0.50 -16.37 15.54
CA GLY A 358 -1.87 -15.91 15.36
C GLY A 358 -2.84 -16.99 14.93
N VAL A 359 -4.10 -16.84 15.35
CA VAL A 359 -5.23 -17.66 14.92
C VAL A 359 -6.35 -16.72 14.48
N TYR A 360 -6.87 -16.96 13.29
CA TYR A 360 -7.98 -16.23 12.70
C TYR A 360 -9.09 -17.20 12.30
N ILE A 361 -10.33 -16.82 12.58
CA ILE A 361 -11.53 -17.52 12.15
C ILE A 361 -12.51 -16.52 11.54
N ALA A 362 -13.14 -16.90 10.45
CA ALA A 362 -14.23 -16.15 9.86
C ALA A 362 -15.38 -17.07 9.45
N ASP A 363 -16.59 -16.58 9.52
CA ASP A 363 -17.79 -17.27 9.02
C ASP A 363 -18.57 -16.37 8.06
N ASP A 364 -18.70 -16.83 6.83
CA ASP A 364 -19.56 -16.25 5.79
C ASP A 364 -20.94 -16.92 5.86
N ILE A 365 -21.94 -16.18 6.34
CA ILE A 365 -23.29 -16.65 6.62
C ILE A 365 -24.25 -16.10 5.56
N LYS A 366 -24.93 -17.00 4.85
CA LYS A 366 -26.02 -16.65 3.91
C LYS A 366 -27.36 -16.77 4.61
N LEU A 367 -28.04 -15.66 4.86
CA LEU A 367 -29.32 -15.58 5.54
C LEU A 367 -30.50 -15.37 4.56
N PRO A 368 -31.75 -15.65 4.96
CA PRO A 368 -32.94 -15.34 4.17
C PRO A 368 -33.00 -13.87 3.75
N GLY A 369 -33.67 -13.56 2.64
CA GLY A 369 -33.77 -12.20 2.10
C GLY A 369 -32.47 -11.68 1.49
N ARG A 370 -31.57 -12.57 1.02
CA ARG A 370 -30.26 -12.25 0.42
C ARG A 370 -29.29 -11.50 1.38
N LEU A 371 -29.57 -11.53 2.69
CA LEU A 371 -28.65 -10.96 3.68
C LEU A 371 -27.41 -11.85 3.79
N ARG A 372 -26.22 -11.26 3.69
CA ARG A 372 -24.95 -11.91 3.96
C ARG A 372 -24.31 -11.25 5.18
N VAL A 373 -23.83 -12.07 6.10
CA VAL A 373 -23.11 -11.62 7.28
C VAL A 373 -21.76 -12.32 7.33
N ASN A 374 -20.69 -11.56 7.43
CA ASN A 374 -19.35 -12.06 7.73
C ASN A 374 -19.03 -11.67 9.17
N ILE A 375 -18.66 -12.65 9.97
CA ILE A 375 -18.16 -12.43 11.32
C ILE A 375 -16.75 -13.02 11.35
N ASN A 376 -15.78 -12.24 11.84
CA ASN A 376 -14.44 -12.73 11.97
C ASN A 376 -13.80 -12.30 13.29
N ALA A 377 -12.91 -13.14 13.80
CA ALA A 377 -12.13 -12.89 14.99
C ALA A 377 -10.69 -13.34 14.81
N ARG A 378 -9.77 -12.65 15.46
CA ARG A 378 -8.34 -12.98 15.50
C ARG A 378 -7.78 -12.81 16.91
N LEU A 379 -6.84 -13.67 17.24
CA LEU A 379 -6.04 -13.61 18.45
C LEU A 379 -4.57 -13.81 18.07
N ASP A 380 -3.69 -12.91 18.51
CA ASP A 380 -2.25 -13.03 18.36
C ASP A 380 -1.55 -13.00 19.72
N ALA A 381 -0.63 -13.94 19.91
CA ALA A 381 0.33 -13.93 21.01
C ALA A 381 1.69 -13.46 20.48
N ALA A 382 2.19 -12.40 21.06
CA ALA A 382 3.44 -11.76 20.65
C ALA A 382 4.47 -11.78 21.77
N ASN A 383 5.70 -12.09 21.38
CA ASN A 383 6.89 -11.96 22.20
C ASN A 383 7.86 -11.04 21.47
N THR A 384 8.17 -9.87 22.05
CA THR A 384 9.14 -8.91 21.50
C THR A 384 10.27 -8.76 22.52
N SER A 385 11.52 -8.91 22.08
CA SER A 385 12.69 -8.81 22.93
C SER A 385 13.78 -7.99 22.28
N ILE A 386 14.62 -7.39 23.12
CA ILE A 386 15.85 -6.71 22.73
C ILE A 386 17.04 -7.60 23.13
N GLU A 387 18.06 -7.66 22.28
CA GLU A 387 19.29 -8.42 22.55
C GLU A 387 20.09 -7.75 23.67
N GLU A 388 20.67 -8.58 24.55
CA GLU A 388 21.58 -8.09 25.60
C GLU A 388 22.82 -7.46 24.99
N GLY A 389 23.28 -6.33 25.54
CA GLY A 389 24.48 -5.62 25.10
C GLY A 389 24.21 -4.16 24.76
N PHE A 390 25.06 -3.57 23.93
CA PHE A 390 25.16 -2.13 23.70
C PHE A 390 23.81 -1.45 23.41
N GLY A 391 22.99 -2.00 22.51
CA GLY A 391 21.70 -1.38 22.15
C GLY A 391 20.69 -1.41 23.29
N LYS A 392 20.70 -2.42 24.16
CA LYS A 392 19.89 -2.44 25.37
C LYS A 392 20.40 -1.43 26.36
N ASP A 393 21.72 -1.35 26.55
CA ASP A 393 22.35 -0.45 27.52
C ASP A 393 22.06 1.03 27.20
N GLN A 394 21.98 1.38 25.90
CA GLN A 394 21.54 2.71 25.46
C GLN A 394 20.15 3.08 25.99
N LEU A 395 19.17 2.14 25.91
CA LEU A 395 17.80 2.37 26.39
C LEU A 395 17.71 2.35 27.93
N TYR A 396 18.60 1.64 28.62
CA TYR A 396 18.66 1.63 30.09
C TYR A 396 18.88 3.02 30.69
N VAL A 397 19.53 3.93 29.96
CA VAL A 397 19.72 5.32 30.37
C VAL A 397 18.37 6.01 30.63
N PHE A 398 17.36 5.71 29.81
CA PHE A 398 16.02 6.30 29.90
C PHE A 398 15.04 5.44 30.69
N TYR A 399 15.20 4.13 30.64
CA TYR A 399 14.28 3.14 31.23
C TYR A 399 15.04 2.09 32.07
N PRO A 400 15.58 2.44 33.24
CA PRO A 400 16.42 1.52 34.02
C PRO A 400 15.74 0.25 34.52
N GLN A 401 14.40 0.19 34.43
CA GLN A 401 13.60 -0.94 34.95
C GLN A 401 12.83 -1.67 33.85
N PHE A 402 13.11 -1.41 32.55
CA PHE A 402 12.35 -2.10 31.51
C PHE A 402 12.76 -3.57 31.36
N GLU A 403 11.80 -4.41 31.07
CA GLU A 403 12.05 -5.82 30.80
C GLU A 403 12.55 -6.01 29.36
N SER A 404 13.66 -6.79 29.20
CA SER A 404 14.22 -7.12 27.87
C SER A 404 13.24 -7.88 26.98
N THR A 405 12.21 -8.49 27.57
CA THR A 405 11.21 -9.31 26.87
C THR A 405 9.81 -8.86 27.23
N ILE A 406 9.07 -8.42 26.24
CA ILE A 406 7.70 -7.92 26.37
C ILE A 406 6.74 -8.93 25.73
N LYS A 407 5.83 -9.48 26.54
CA LYS A 407 4.76 -10.36 26.04
C LYS A 407 3.46 -9.61 25.96
N LYS A 408 2.80 -9.66 24.80
CA LYS A 408 1.50 -9.00 24.57
C LYS A 408 0.55 -9.94 23.83
N LEU A 409 -0.73 -9.74 24.10
CA LEU A 409 -1.82 -10.40 23.40
C LEU A 409 -2.60 -9.33 22.65
N THR A 410 -2.91 -9.54 21.37
CA THR A 410 -3.81 -8.68 20.61
C THR A 410 -4.99 -9.47 20.08
N LYS A 411 -6.14 -8.82 19.99
CA LYS A 411 -7.39 -9.42 19.56
C LYS A 411 -8.13 -8.52 18.58
N SER A 412 -8.91 -9.12 17.71
CA SER A 412 -9.85 -8.39 16.88
C SER A 412 -11.17 -9.17 16.75
N LEU A 413 -12.26 -8.43 16.59
CA LEU A 413 -13.59 -8.98 16.33
C LEU A 413 -14.30 -8.03 15.36
N ASN A 414 -14.77 -8.56 14.24
CA ASN A 414 -15.44 -7.77 13.21
C ASN A 414 -16.74 -8.46 12.75
N ALA A 415 -17.73 -7.66 12.42
CA ALA A 415 -18.97 -8.10 11.80
C ALA A 415 -19.32 -7.19 10.63
N THR A 416 -19.58 -7.78 9.47
CA THR A 416 -20.01 -7.06 8.27
C THR A 416 -21.32 -7.65 7.79
N ALA A 417 -22.36 -6.83 7.66
CA ALA A 417 -23.64 -7.21 7.10
C ALA A 417 -23.85 -6.52 5.75
N ARG A 418 -24.21 -7.30 4.71
CA ARG A 418 -24.51 -6.81 3.37
C ARG A 418 -25.88 -7.28 2.93
N LYS A 419 -26.74 -6.33 2.55
CA LYS A 419 -28.13 -6.62 2.15
C LYS A 419 -28.52 -5.89 0.87
N PRO A 420 -28.83 -6.60 -0.21
CA PRO A 420 -29.60 -6.02 -1.31
C PRO A 420 -31.00 -5.66 -0.82
N VAL A 421 -31.36 -4.37 -0.84
CA VAL A 421 -32.68 -3.87 -0.39
C VAL A 421 -33.65 -3.74 -1.54
N LEU A 422 -33.14 -3.45 -2.73
CA LEU A 422 -33.85 -3.44 -4.01
C LEU A 422 -33.01 -4.17 -5.05
N ASN A 423 -33.52 -4.36 -6.25
CA ASN A 423 -32.78 -5.09 -7.28
C ASN A 423 -31.40 -4.49 -7.58
N ASN A 424 -31.28 -3.17 -7.44
CA ASN A 424 -30.08 -2.42 -7.82
C ASN A 424 -29.36 -1.76 -6.62
N PHE A 425 -29.93 -1.81 -5.41
CA PHE A 425 -29.36 -1.20 -4.22
C PHE A 425 -28.83 -2.24 -3.23
N VAL A 426 -27.66 -1.95 -2.69
CA VAL A 426 -27.00 -2.78 -1.67
C VAL A 426 -26.62 -1.88 -0.50
N LEU A 427 -27.01 -2.25 0.70
CA LEU A 427 -26.52 -1.64 1.94
C LEU A 427 -25.45 -2.53 2.54
N THR A 428 -24.40 -1.90 3.07
CA THR A 428 -23.32 -2.57 3.79
C THR A 428 -23.14 -1.85 5.12
N PHE A 429 -23.05 -2.61 6.20
CA PHE A 429 -22.70 -2.09 7.52
C PHE A 429 -21.57 -2.94 8.09
N HIS A 430 -20.55 -2.29 8.62
CA HIS A 430 -19.43 -2.92 9.32
C HIS A 430 -19.30 -2.31 10.71
N ALA A 431 -19.04 -3.15 11.69
CA ALA A 431 -18.60 -2.75 13.01
C ALA A 431 -17.48 -3.69 13.48
N GLY A 432 -16.45 -3.14 14.08
CA GLY A 432 -15.30 -3.91 14.47
C GLY A 432 -14.51 -3.31 15.62
N TYR A 433 -13.81 -4.21 16.29
CA TYR A 433 -12.79 -3.92 17.28
C TYR A 433 -11.48 -4.54 16.82
N GLY A 434 -10.38 -3.81 16.93
CA GLY A 434 -9.05 -4.28 16.60
C GLY A 434 -7.99 -3.74 17.55
N GLU A 435 -6.90 -4.46 17.67
CA GLU A 435 -5.71 -4.07 18.44
C GLU A 435 -4.48 -4.21 17.55
N ARG A 436 -3.44 -3.40 17.80
CA ARG A 436 -2.12 -3.59 17.20
C ARG A 436 -1.01 -3.54 18.24
N LEU A 437 0.07 -4.25 17.94
CA LEU A 437 1.31 -4.15 18.69
C LEU A 437 2.03 -2.83 18.36
N PRO A 438 2.69 -2.17 19.33
CA PRO A 438 3.66 -1.13 19.03
C PRO A 438 4.74 -1.68 18.08
N THR A 439 5.25 -0.88 17.18
CA THR A 439 6.37 -1.26 16.31
C THR A 439 7.67 -1.38 17.10
N GLN A 440 8.72 -1.98 16.50
CA GLN A 440 10.05 -2.04 17.14
C GLN A 440 10.66 -0.63 17.28
N ALA A 441 10.39 0.29 16.33
CA ALA A 441 10.80 1.68 16.42
C ALA A 441 10.09 2.43 17.58
N GLU A 442 8.77 2.22 17.74
CA GLU A 442 8.01 2.82 18.84
C GLU A 442 8.44 2.27 20.21
N LEU A 443 8.90 0.99 20.29
CA LEU A 443 9.38 0.41 21.54
C LEU A 443 10.84 0.74 21.84
N TYR A 444 11.71 0.68 20.85
CA TYR A 444 13.16 0.64 21.03
C TYR A 444 13.95 1.65 20.20
N GLY A 445 13.28 2.49 19.38
CA GLY A 445 13.96 3.51 18.60
C GLY A 445 14.81 4.43 19.47
N PHE A 446 16.03 4.76 19.05
CA PHE A 446 16.96 5.52 19.83
C PHE A 446 17.48 6.72 19.02
N TYR A 447 17.08 7.93 19.41
CA TYR A 447 17.39 9.19 18.74
C TYR A 447 17.15 9.16 17.22
N LEU A 448 15.94 8.71 16.83
CA LEU A 448 15.51 8.74 15.44
C LEU A 448 15.18 10.16 15.03
N PHE A 449 16.06 10.81 14.29
CA PHE A 449 15.85 12.19 13.86
C PHE A 449 14.74 12.28 12.81
N ASN A 450 13.72 13.08 13.10
CA ASN A 450 12.64 13.38 12.18
C ASN A 450 12.80 14.79 11.61
N ARG A 451 13.22 14.87 10.34
CA ARG A 451 13.48 16.17 9.70
C ARG A 451 12.24 17.04 9.52
N GLN A 452 11.03 16.49 9.50
CA GLN A 452 9.82 17.30 9.27
C GLN A 452 9.53 18.23 10.43
N ASP A 453 9.64 17.74 11.66
CA ASP A 453 9.43 18.52 12.87
C ASP A 453 10.72 18.87 13.62
N VAL A 454 11.85 18.42 13.06
CA VAL A 454 13.21 18.73 13.57
C VAL A 454 13.40 18.26 15.02
N HIS A 455 12.89 17.06 15.35
CA HIS A 455 13.07 16.45 16.67
C HIS A 455 13.69 15.07 16.57
N ASP A 456 14.44 14.70 17.60
CA ASP A 456 14.85 13.33 17.84
C ASP A 456 13.70 12.54 18.49
N TYR A 457 13.53 11.27 18.12
CA TYR A 457 12.48 10.41 18.67
C TYR A 457 13.09 9.27 19.47
N ILE A 458 12.56 9.01 20.64
CA ILE A 458 12.95 7.88 21.51
C ILE A 458 11.75 6.95 21.69
N GLY A 459 11.99 5.65 21.55
CA GLY A 459 11.04 4.61 21.79
C GLY A 459 10.72 4.46 23.28
N ASN A 460 9.58 3.83 23.57
CA ASN A 460 9.13 3.57 24.93
C ASN A 460 8.77 2.08 25.10
N PRO A 461 9.58 1.28 25.80
CA PRO A 461 9.31 -0.13 26.03
C PRO A 461 8.01 -0.40 26.81
N ASN A 462 7.48 0.60 27.53
CA ASN A 462 6.29 0.48 28.37
C ASN A 462 4.97 0.70 27.60
N LEU A 463 5.01 0.96 26.29
CA LEU A 463 3.81 1.18 25.49
C LEU A 463 2.81 0.02 25.59
N LYS A 464 1.53 0.35 25.72
CA LYS A 464 0.41 -0.59 25.63
C LYS A 464 0.09 -0.89 24.17
N VAL A 465 -0.74 -1.92 23.93
CA VAL A 465 -1.36 -2.14 22.62
C VAL A 465 -2.29 -0.99 22.27
N GLU A 466 -2.24 -0.55 21.03
CA GLU A 466 -3.16 0.45 20.51
C GLU A 466 -4.46 -0.22 20.08
N LYS A 467 -5.59 0.42 20.34
CA LYS A 467 -6.92 -0.14 20.12
C LYS A 467 -7.72 0.68 19.12
N SER A 468 -8.71 0.07 18.52
CA SER A 468 -9.63 0.74 17.61
C SER A 468 -11.02 0.14 17.66
N LEU A 469 -12.02 1.01 17.71
CA LEU A 469 -13.44 0.73 17.49
C LEU A 469 -13.82 1.40 16.17
N ALA A 470 -14.21 0.61 15.17
CA ALA A 470 -14.52 1.10 13.84
C ALA A 470 -15.97 0.79 13.44
N SER A 471 -16.57 1.69 12.69
CA SER A 471 -17.86 1.47 12.04
C SER A 471 -17.89 2.09 10.66
N ASP A 472 -18.41 1.35 9.67
CA ASP A 472 -18.60 1.82 8.31
C ASP A 472 -20.04 1.62 7.87
N PHE A 473 -20.57 2.59 7.13
CA PHE A 473 -21.87 2.48 6.47
C PHE A 473 -21.69 2.72 4.97
N GLY A 474 -22.04 1.71 4.17
CA GLY A 474 -21.90 1.73 2.72
C GLY A 474 -23.23 1.62 2.00
N ILE A 475 -23.37 2.34 0.90
CA ILE A 475 -24.46 2.24 -0.05
C ILE A 475 -23.91 2.00 -1.45
N GLY A 476 -24.42 0.99 -2.15
CA GLY A 476 -24.10 0.70 -3.53
C GLY A 476 -25.35 0.74 -4.41
N PHE A 477 -25.22 1.29 -5.61
CA PHE A 477 -26.23 1.23 -6.67
C PHE A 477 -25.59 0.69 -7.95
N PHE A 478 -26.20 -0.31 -8.57
CA PHE A 478 -25.65 -1.00 -9.74
C PHE A 478 -26.74 -1.23 -10.78
N ASN A 479 -26.47 -0.79 -12.01
CA ASN A 479 -27.26 -1.19 -13.16
C ASN A 479 -26.34 -1.39 -14.38
N ASN A 480 -26.89 -1.56 -15.57
CA ASN A 480 -26.11 -1.90 -16.77
C ASN A 480 -25.16 -0.78 -17.24
N TRP A 481 -25.36 0.47 -16.83
CA TRP A 481 -24.61 1.63 -17.28
C TRP A 481 -24.06 2.52 -16.15
N LEU A 482 -24.51 2.29 -14.89
CA LEU A 482 -24.14 3.10 -13.73
C LEU A 482 -23.81 2.19 -12.56
N GLU A 483 -22.63 2.36 -11.98
CA GLU A 483 -22.24 1.82 -10.70
C GLU A 483 -21.83 2.97 -9.79
N LEU A 484 -22.38 2.98 -8.60
CA LEU A 484 -22.13 4.00 -7.59
C LEU A 484 -21.93 3.31 -6.24
N ASN A 485 -20.84 3.64 -5.57
CA ASN A 485 -20.58 3.19 -4.21
C ASN A 485 -20.18 4.39 -3.37
N GLY A 486 -20.77 4.49 -2.19
CA GLY A 486 -20.41 5.46 -1.16
C GLY A 486 -20.23 4.75 0.18
N THR A 487 -19.21 5.13 0.92
CA THR A 487 -18.94 4.63 2.27
C THR A 487 -18.59 5.81 3.16
N ALA A 488 -19.27 5.91 4.31
CA ALA A 488 -18.88 6.78 5.41
C ALA A 488 -18.32 5.91 6.53
N PHE A 489 -17.26 6.39 7.19
CA PHE A 489 -16.61 5.65 8.27
C PHE A 489 -16.34 6.55 9.47
N TYR A 490 -16.31 5.91 10.64
CA TYR A 490 -15.90 6.50 11.90
C TYR A 490 -15.06 5.51 12.69
N GLN A 491 -13.97 5.98 13.30
CA GLN A 491 -13.04 5.16 14.05
C GLN A 491 -12.63 5.89 15.33
N TYR A 492 -12.76 5.24 16.48
CA TYR A 492 -12.34 5.72 17.79
C TYR A 492 -11.20 4.84 18.30
N ASN A 493 -10.06 5.45 18.60
CA ASN A 493 -8.83 4.74 18.92
C ASN A 493 -8.35 5.14 20.33
N PRO A 494 -8.76 4.42 21.38
CA PRO A 494 -8.20 4.58 22.72
C PRO A 494 -6.78 4.02 22.79
N ASP A 495 -5.98 4.54 23.70
CA ASP A 495 -4.56 4.20 23.83
C ASP A 495 -3.76 4.44 22.51
N TYR A 496 -4.11 5.47 21.74
CA TYR A 496 -3.44 5.81 20.50
C TYR A 496 -1.97 6.14 20.74
N ILE A 497 -1.06 5.60 19.93
CA ILE A 497 0.38 5.84 20.08
C ILE A 497 0.79 7.07 19.30
N LEU A 498 1.26 8.10 20.02
CA LEU A 498 1.75 9.35 19.47
C LEU A 498 3.00 9.79 20.25
N ALA A 499 3.91 10.50 19.59
CA ALA A 499 5.07 11.06 20.29
C ALA A 499 4.80 12.50 20.75
N HIS A 500 5.27 12.87 21.91
CA HIS A 500 5.20 14.24 22.44
C HIS A 500 6.56 14.70 22.97
N ILE A 501 6.73 16.01 23.09
CA ILE A 501 7.97 16.63 23.52
C ILE A 501 8.24 16.30 24.99
N ASP A 502 9.42 15.76 25.26
CA ASP A 502 9.96 15.61 26.61
C ASP A 502 11.04 16.67 26.84
N THR A 503 10.72 17.65 27.69
CA THR A 503 11.61 18.77 27.98
C THR A 503 12.76 18.45 28.95
N GLN A 504 12.81 17.21 29.47
CA GLN A 504 13.88 16.75 30.34
C GLN A 504 15.03 16.09 29.57
N LEU A 505 14.81 15.83 28.28
CA LEU A 505 15.79 15.17 27.41
C LEU A 505 16.42 16.16 26.45
N ASP A 506 17.75 16.10 26.34
CA ASP A 506 18.50 16.89 25.39
C ASP A 506 18.57 16.20 24.03
N ALA A 507 18.43 16.97 22.95
CA ALA A 507 18.60 16.48 21.61
C ALA A 507 20.06 16.07 21.35
N MET A 508 20.24 14.98 20.62
CA MET A 508 21.56 14.46 20.25
C MET A 508 21.93 14.86 18.83
N THR A 509 20.95 14.87 17.91
CA THR A 509 21.21 15.23 16.51
C THR A 509 21.45 16.74 16.40
N PRO A 510 22.59 17.16 15.79
CA PRO A 510 22.88 18.58 15.57
C PRO A 510 21.75 19.30 14.83
N GLY A 511 21.22 20.36 15.45
CA GLY A 511 20.12 21.15 14.88
C GLY A 511 18.73 20.62 15.19
N ALA A 512 18.58 19.56 15.96
CA ALA A 512 17.28 19.13 16.49
C ALA A 512 16.76 20.09 17.56
N ASN A 513 15.45 20.37 17.54
CA ASN A 513 14.79 21.31 18.46
C ASN A 513 14.49 20.71 19.84
N GLY A 514 14.68 19.41 20.03
CA GLY A 514 14.39 18.68 21.26
C GLY A 514 14.13 17.21 21.00
N VAL A 515 13.61 16.53 22.00
CA VAL A 515 13.32 15.09 21.98
C VAL A 515 11.82 14.87 22.11
N LYS A 516 11.30 13.94 21.33
CA LYS A 516 9.94 13.39 21.47
C LYS A 516 10.00 11.93 21.89
N VAL A 517 9.14 11.57 22.83
CA VAL A 517 9.00 10.21 23.34
C VAL A 517 7.64 9.65 22.97
N TYR A 518 7.60 8.39 22.52
CA TYR A 518 6.34 7.72 22.22
C TYR A 518 5.56 7.37 23.48
N GLU A 519 4.27 7.68 23.47
CA GLU A 519 3.34 7.32 24.54
C GLU A 519 1.97 6.93 24.02
N ASN A 520 1.16 6.29 24.86
CA ASN A 520 -0.25 6.08 24.60
C ASN A 520 -1.03 7.29 25.10
N ILE A 521 -1.52 8.12 24.17
CA ILE A 521 -2.47 9.20 24.51
C ILE A 521 -3.86 8.60 24.79
N SER A 522 -4.74 9.39 25.42
CA SER A 522 -6.07 8.93 25.83
C SER A 522 -6.87 8.36 24.66
N ASP A 523 -6.97 9.09 23.56
CA ASP A 523 -7.66 8.66 22.35
C ASP A 523 -7.37 9.54 21.13
N ALA A 524 -7.77 9.01 19.97
CA ALA A 524 -7.81 9.69 18.69
C ALA A 524 -9.08 9.27 17.92
N LYS A 525 -9.64 10.19 17.14
CA LYS A 525 -10.85 9.98 16.33
C LYS A 525 -10.54 10.20 14.87
N PHE A 526 -11.02 9.29 14.01
CA PHE A 526 -10.91 9.37 12.57
C PHE A 526 -12.29 9.25 11.95
N TRP A 527 -12.60 10.07 10.96
CA TRP A 527 -13.84 9.95 10.19
C TRP A 527 -13.65 10.45 8.78
N GLY A 528 -14.51 9.99 7.89
CA GLY A 528 -14.41 10.39 6.50
C GLY A 528 -15.41 9.70 5.61
N ALA A 529 -15.23 9.92 4.32
CA ALA A 529 -16.07 9.30 3.30
C ALA A 529 -15.26 8.98 2.04
N GLU A 530 -15.70 7.92 1.38
CA GLU A 530 -15.18 7.44 0.11
C GLU A 530 -16.35 7.29 -0.85
N PHE A 531 -16.12 7.65 -2.11
CA PHE A 531 -17.13 7.55 -3.14
C PHE A 531 -16.49 7.10 -4.45
N SER A 532 -17.12 6.14 -5.13
CA SER A 532 -16.75 5.72 -6.47
C SER A 532 -17.94 5.72 -7.41
N LEU A 533 -17.72 6.18 -8.61
CA LEU A 533 -18.69 6.28 -9.68
C LEU A 533 -18.09 5.69 -10.96
N LEU A 534 -18.82 4.78 -11.59
CA LEU A 534 -18.59 4.34 -12.97
C LEU A 534 -19.85 4.56 -13.77
N VAL A 535 -19.76 5.36 -14.82
CA VAL A 535 -20.83 5.58 -15.79
C VAL A 535 -20.38 5.09 -17.16
N SER A 536 -21.11 4.14 -17.73
CA SER A 536 -20.86 3.57 -19.08
C SER A 536 -22.05 3.86 -20.00
N PRO A 537 -22.23 5.11 -20.46
CA PRO A 537 -23.41 5.50 -21.25
C PRO A 537 -23.44 4.80 -22.61
N MET A 538 -22.25 4.41 -23.11
CA MET A 538 -22.04 3.67 -24.35
C MET A 538 -20.96 2.61 -24.13
N LYS A 539 -20.95 1.56 -24.94
CA LYS A 539 -19.95 0.47 -24.84
C LYS A 539 -18.50 0.92 -24.89
N ASN A 540 -18.24 2.08 -25.52
CA ASN A 540 -16.90 2.58 -25.80
C ASN A 540 -16.50 3.76 -24.90
N ILE A 541 -17.38 4.26 -24.04
CA ILE A 541 -17.13 5.45 -23.20
C ILE A 541 -17.43 5.11 -21.75
N GLN A 542 -16.47 5.41 -20.90
CA GLN A 542 -16.60 5.25 -19.45
C GLN A 542 -16.16 6.54 -18.74
N LEU A 543 -16.97 7.01 -17.81
CA LEU A 543 -16.59 8.04 -16.85
C LEU A 543 -16.40 7.35 -15.51
N ILE A 544 -15.20 7.49 -14.94
CA ILE A 544 -14.81 6.89 -13.67
C ILE A 544 -14.42 8.03 -12.74
N SER A 545 -14.96 8.06 -11.53
CA SER A 545 -14.61 9.09 -10.54
C SER A 545 -14.47 8.49 -9.17
N ASN A 546 -13.33 8.72 -8.51
CA ASN A 546 -13.04 8.36 -7.14
C ASN A 546 -12.83 9.61 -6.31
N LEU A 547 -13.54 9.70 -5.19
CA LEU A 547 -13.46 10.78 -4.21
C LEU A 547 -13.15 10.15 -2.86
N LYS A 548 -12.21 10.73 -2.12
CA LYS A 548 -11.83 10.23 -0.80
C LYS A 548 -11.40 11.37 0.12
N GLY A 549 -11.79 11.29 1.37
CA GLY A 549 -11.42 12.28 2.37
C GLY A 549 -11.46 11.71 3.78
N THR A 550 -10.52 12.16 4.60
CA THR A 550 -10.36 11.76 5.99
C THR A 550 -10.08 12.98 6.85
N ARG A 551 -10.64 12.98 8.06
CA ARG A 551 -10.31 13.88 9.15
C ARG A 551 -9.88 13.06 10.34
N ALA A 552 -8.95 13.58 11.14
CA ALA A 552 -8.56 12.97 12.40
C ALA A 552 -8.03 14.00 13.39
N GLU A 553 -8.39 13.81 14.66
CA GLU A 553 -8.00 14.66 15.77
C GLU A 553 -7.94 13.89 17.09
N THR A 554 -7.24 14.43 18.06
CA THR A 554 -7.28 13.97 19.45
C THR A 554 -8.60 14.39 20.11
N SER A 555 -8.93 13.89 21.30
CA SER A 555 -10.09 14.37 22.08
C SER A 555 -10.00 15.83 22.48
N ALA A 556 -8.79 16.41 22.54
CA ALA A 556 -8.59 17.84 22.75
C ALA A 556 -8.87 18.70 21.50
N GLY A 557 -9.18 18.06 20.35
CA GLY A 557 -9.41 18.74 19.08
C GLY A 557 -8.13 19.09 18.31
N GLU A 558 -6.99 18.55 18.72
CA GLU A 558 -5.72 18.78 18.03
C GLU A 558 -5.61 17.89 16.78
N PRO A 559 -5.20 18.45 15.62
CA PRO A 559 -5.01 17.67 14.40
C PRO A 559 -3.94 16.58 14.58
N LEU A 560 -4.23 15.37 14.09
CA LEU A 560 -3.22 14.32 14.00
C LEU A 560 -2.32 14.51 12.78
N PRO A 561 -1.05 14.06 12.84
CA PRO A 561 -0.14 14.13 11.71
C PRO A 561 -0.52 13.16 10.58
N PHE A 562 -0.08 13.46 9.35
CA PHE A 562 -0.25 12.64 8.15
C PHE A 562 -1.70 12.44 7.71
N ILE A 563 -2.59 13.38 8.02
CA ILE A 563 -3.98 13.33 7.56
C ILE A 563 -4.09 13.94 6.16
N PRO A 564 -4.42 13.12 5.14
CA PRO A 564 -4.44 13.59 3.75
C PRO A 564 -5.53 14.63 3.50
N ALA A 565 -5.31 15.50 2.53
CA ALA A 565 -6.35 16.37 1.99
C ALA A 565 -7.43 15.55 1.27
N PHE A 566 -8.65 16.10 1.16
CA PHE A 566 -9.69 15.54 0.30
C PHE A 566 -9.19 15.49 -1.13
N LYS A 567 -9.21 14.28 -1.74
CA LYS A 567 -8.66 14.02 -3.07
C LYS A 567 -9.72 13.45 -4.01
N LYS A 568 -9.62 13.83 -5.28
CA LYS A 568 -10.42 13.27 -6.37
C LYS A 568 -9.56 12.85 -7.54
N VAL A 569 -9.98 11.77 -8.20
CA VAL A 569 -9.47 11.35 -9.50
C VAL A 569 -10.67 11.03 -10.38
N THR A 570 -10.80 11.74 -11.51
CA THR A 570 -11.90 11.53 -12.46
C THR A 570 -11.33 11.31 -13.85
N SER A 571 -11.69 10.20 -14.48
CA SER A 571 -11.19 9.79 -15.78
C SER A 571 -12.35 9.63 -16.78
N LEU A 572 -12.22 10.24 -17.95
CA LEU A 572 -13.03 9.93 -19.12
C LEU A 572 -12.22 9.01 -20.04
N ARG A 573 -12.71 7.81 -20.24
CA ARG A 573 -12.07 6.79 -21.06
C ARG A 573 -12.88 6.49 -22.30
N PHE A 574 -12.16 6.38 -23.41
CA PHE A 574 -12.68 5.92 -24.70
C PHE A 574 -11.90 4.68 -25.13
N GLU A 575 -12.60 3.62 -25.52
CA GLU A 575 -12.00 2.42 -26.09
C GLU A 575 -12.80 1.95 -27.28
N LYS A 576 -12.15 1.84 -28.46
CA LYS A 576 -12.77 1.33 -29.66
C LYS A 576 -11.76 0.54 -30.51
N ASN A 577 -12.05 -0.74 -30.73
CA ASN A 577 -11.19 -1.65 -31.49
C ASN A 577 -9.76 -1.73 -30.94
N LYS A 578 -8.81 -1.16 -31.67
CA LYS A 578 -7.38 -1.16 -31.37
C LYS A 578 -6.91 0.09 -30.61
N PHE A 579 -7.78 1.08 -30.42
CA PHE A 579 -7.45 2.36 -29.81
C PHE A 579 -8.10 2.51 -28.43
N ASN A 580 -7.36 3.04 -27.52
CA ASN A 580 -7.87 3.58 -26.25
C ASN A 580 -7.32 4.99 -26.03
N ALA A 581 -8.11 5.82 -25.36
CA ALA A 581 -7.70 7.15 -24.90
C ALA A 581 -8.30 7.42 -23.53
N GLN A 582 -7.61 8.19 -22.72
CA GLN A 582 -8.06 8.56 -21.38
C GLN A 582 -7.65 10.00 -21.09
N LEU A 583 -8.63 10.82 -20.69
CA LEU A 583 -8.39 12.11 -20.04
C LEU A 583 -8.66 11.94 -18.55
N GLU A 584 -7.69 12.23 -17.72
CA GLU A 584 -7.80 12.13 -16.26
C GLU A 584 -7.63 13.52 -15.64
N TRP A 585 -8.52 13.85 -14.73
CA TRP A 585 -8.47 15.03 -13.88
C TRP A 585 -8.21 14.59 -12.44
N GLU A 586 -7.07 14.94 -11.94
CA GLU A 586 -6.65 14.70 -10.56
C GLU A 586 -6.57 16.02 -9.80
N GLY A 587 -7.03 16.02 -8.55
CA GLY A 587 -6.94 17.22 -7.72
C GLY A 587 -7.20 16.93 -6.25
N ALA A 588 -6.75 17.84 -5.40
CA ALA A 588 -7.03 17.86 -3.97
C ALA A 588 -7.46 19.25 -3.52
N LEU A 589 -8.30 19.29 -2.48
CA LEU A 589 -8.61 20.52 -1.77
C LEU A 589 -7.40 20.96 -0.95
N ALA A 590 -7.39 22.23 -0.50
CA ALA A 590 -6.40 22.68 0.46
C ALA A 590 -6.54 21.89 1.77
N GLN A 591 -5.41 21.51 2.37
CA GLN A 591 -5.35 21.02 3.73
C GLN A 591 -5.02 22.18 4.64
N THR A 592 -5.99 22.56 5.47
CA THR A 592 -5.88 23.70 6.42
C THR A 592 -5.97 23.25 7.88
N HIS A 593 -5.99 21.94 8.10
CA HIS A 593 -6.05 21.32 9.42
C HIS A 593 -4.80 20.44 9.60
N ALA A 594 -3.63 21.08 9.54
CA ALA A 594 -2.33 20.44 9.62
C ALA A 594 -1.86 20.34 11.06
N SER A 595 -1.10 19.33 11.39
CA SER A 595 -0.52 19.11 12.72
C SER A 595 0.80 19.88 12.86
N GLU A 596 0.72 21.15 13.30
CA GLU A 596 1.90 22.02 13.47
C GLU A 596 2.92 21.46 14.46
N ASN A 597 2.45 20.77 15.51
CA ASN A 597 3.31 20.09 16.48
C ASN A 597 4.18 18.97 15.85
N PHE A 598 3.84 18.52 14.63
CA PHE A 598 4.61 17.55 13.87
C PHE A 598 5.23 18.16 12.61
N GLY A 599 5.44 19.47 12.60
CA GLY A 599 6.11 20.19 11.51
C GLY A 599 5.30 20.30 10.24
N GLU A 600 4.01 19.96 10.26
CA GLU A 600 3.14 20.10 9.10
C GLU A 600 2.70 21.55 8.90
N GLN A 601 2.53 21.93 7.66
CA GLN A 601 2.03 23.24 7.25
C GLN A 601 0.79 23.08 6.39
N ASN A 602 -0.06 24.10 6.39
CA ASN A 602 -1.17 24.19 5.47
C ASN A 602 -0.69 24.01 4.03
N THR A 603 -1.39 23.22 3.25
CA THR A 603 -1.03 22.88 1.88
C THR A 603 -2.11 23.37 0.93
N PRO A 604 -1.78 24.18 -0.11
CA PRO A 604 -2.76 24.65 -1.06
C PRO A 604 -3.34 23.49 -1.89
N GLY A 605 -4.59 23.63 -2.31
CA GLY A 605 -5.21 22.71 -3.23
C GLY A 605 -4.59 22.76 -4.62
N TYR A 606 -4.73 21.68 -5.37
CA TYR A 606 -4.24 21.61 -6.75
C TYR A 606 -5.24 20.94 -7.69
N SER A 607 -5.02 21.13 -8.98
CA SER A 607 -5.76 20.50 -10.06
C SER A 607 -4.83 20.30 -11.25
N ILE A 608 -4.70 19.06 -11.74
CA ILE A 608 -3.89 18.68 -12.89
C ILE A 608 -4.70 17.81 -13.85
N PHE A 609 -4.29 17.80 -15.10
CA PHE A 609 -4.87 16.96 -16.14
C PHE A 609 -3.80 16.05 -16.74
N ASN A 610 -4.17 14.79 -16.98
CA ASN A 610 -3.34 13.78 -17.60
C ASN A 610 -4.05 13.27 -18.86
N LEU A 611 -3.31 13.11 -19.95
CA LEU A 611 -3.83 12.57 -21.21
C LEU A 611 -3.04 11.33 -21.60
N ARG A 612 -3.73 10.24 -21.92
CA ARG A 612 -3.13 8.97 -22.31
C ARG A 612 -3.80 8.43 -23.55
N ALA A 613 -3.02 7.81 -24.44
CA ALA A 613 -3.50 7.12 -25.63
C ALA A 613 -2.73 5.82 -25.84
N GLY A 614 -3.42 4.79 -26.33
CA GLY A 614 -2.83 3.51 -26.61
C GLY A 614 -3.35 2.94 -27.93
N TYR A 615 -2.48 2.17 -28.60
CA TYR A 615 -2.79 1.45 -29.81
C TYR A 615 -2.29 0.01 -29.69
N HIS A 616 -3.15 -0.97 -29.99
CA HIS A 616 -2.83 -2.38 -29.98
C HIS A 616 -2.97 -2.96 -31.38
N THR A 617 -1.99 -3.73 -31.80
CA THR A 617 -2.05 -4.43 -33.09
C THR A 617 -1.55 -5.86 -32.93
N HIS A 618 -2.02 -6.74 -33.77
CA HIS A 618 -1.65 -8.15 -33.78
C HIS A 618 -1.12 -8.54 -35.15
N ASN A 619 -0.02 -9.26 -35.18
CA ASN A 619 0.55 -9.88 -36.36
C ASN A 619 0.87 -11.36 -36.09
N ARG A 620 1.49 -12.04 -37.08
CA ARG A 620 1.84 -13.46 -36.96
C ARG A 620 2.81 -13.79 -35.82
N LEU A 621 3.62 -12.81 -35.38
CA LEU A 621 4.62 -12.97 -34.31
C LEU A 621 4.02 -12.79 -32.93
N GLY A 622 2.99 -11.94 -32.81
CA GLY A 622 2.36 -11.63 -31.53
C GLY A 622 1.61 -10.29 -31.54
N GLN A 623 1.38 -9.78 -30.35
CA GLN A 623 0.67 -8.51 -30.13
C GLN A 623 1.66 -7.40 -29.78
N TRP A 624 1.54 -6.28 -30.45
CA TRP A 624 2.24 -5.03 -30.14
C TRP A 624 1.30 -4.05 -29.46
N SER A 625 1.77 -3.39 -28.43
CA SER A 625 1.07 -2.33 -27.72
C SER A 625 1.95 -1.11 -27.65
N PHE A 626 1.40 0.03 -28.06
CA PHE A 626 2.06 1.35 -28.03
C PHE A 626 1.25 2.24 -27.10
N SER A 627 1.89 2.86 -26.12
CA SER A 627 1.26 3.81 -25.22
C SER A 627 2.04 5.13 -25.24
N LEU A 628 1.31 6.22 -25.31
CA LEU A 628 1.82 7.59 -25.19
C LEU A 628 1.00 8.32 -24.15
N GLY A 629 1.62 9.14 -23.34
CA GLY A 629 0.90 9.96 -22.38
C GLY A 629 1.62 11.24 -22.02
N ILE A 630 0.83 12.15 -21.49
CA ILE A 630 1.28 13.41 -20.91
C ILE A 630 0.67 13.49 -19.52
N GLU A 631 1.51 13.52 -18.49
CA GLU A 631 1.08 13.79 -17.12
C GLU A 631 1.34 15.26 -16.79
N ASN A 632 0.50 15.82 -15.93
CA ASN A 632 0.52 17.24 -15.60
C ASN A 632 0.56 18.12 -16.87
N LEU A 633 -0.45 17.97 -17.74
CA LEU A 633 -0.53 18.61 -19.06
C LEU A 633 -0.27 20.13 -19.04
N THR A 634 -0.71 20.80 -17.99
CA THR A 634 -0.59 22.26 -17.82
C THR A 634 0.71 22.71 -17.15
N ASP A 635 1.62 21.78 -16.85
CA ASP A 635 2.89 22.04 -16.17
C ASP A 635 2.70 22.78 -14.83
N LYS A 636 1.69 22.35 -14.08
CA LYS A 636 1.33 22.96 -12.80
C LYS A 636 2.40 22.64 -11.75
N TYR A 637 2.93 23.67 -11.09
CA TYR A 637 3.68 23.51 -9.86
C TYR A 637 2.72 23.17 -8.72
N TYR A 638 2.94 22.03 -8.03
CA TYR A 638 2.09 21.59 -6.93
C TYR A 638 2.82 20.61 -6.01
N ARG A 639 2.26 20.44 -4.82
CA ARG A 639 2.61 19.39 -3.86
C ARG A 639 1.33 18.84 -3.23
N GLU A 640 1.37 17.61 -2.78
CA GLU A 640 0.34 17.04 -1.91
C GLU A 640 0.70 17.26 -0.44
N HIS A 641 -0.29 17.20 0.44
CA HIS A 641 -0.05 17.40 1.88
C HIS A 641 0.89 16.34 2.47
N LEU A 642 0.83 15.10 1.96
CA LEU A 642 1.69 14.00 2.37
C LEU A 642 3.05 13.96 1.65
N ASP A 643 3.41 14.97 0.86
CA ASP A 643 4.76 15.10 0.32
C ASP A 643 5.68 15.65 1.41
N TRP A 644 6.48 14.75 2.00
CA TRP A 644 7.36 15.00 3.13
C TRP A 644 8.30 16.18 2.86
N GLY A 645 8.47 17.06 3.81
CA GLY A 645 9.29 18.25 3.64
C GLY A 645 8.79 19.23 2.57
N GLY A 646 7.55 19.05 2.08
CA GLY A 646 6.96 19.91 1.06
C GLY A 646 7.59 19.77 -0.34
N ILE A 647 8.17 18.61 -0.67
CA ILE A 647 8.81 18.37 -1.97
C ILE A 647 7.83 18.60 -3.10
N PRO A 648 8.17 19.41 -4.14
CA PRO A 648 7.29 19.60 -5.28
C PRO A 648 7.13 18.31 -6.09
N ARG A 649 5.97 18.14 -6.69
CA ARG A 649 5.68 17.04 -7.62
C ARG A 649 6.28 17.32 -8.99
N PRO A 650 6.51 16.28 -9.82
CA PRO A 650 7.01 16.45 -11.18
C PRO A 650 6.12 17.39 -12.00
N GLY A 651 6.76 18.23 -12.82
CA GLY A 651 6.12 19.02 -13.84
C GLY A 651 5.56 18.16 -14.98
N ARG A 652 5.37 18.75 -16.16
CA ARG A 652 4.83 18.04 -17.33
C ARG A 652 5.76 16.92 -17.78
N ASN A 653 5.23 15.68 -17.77
CA ASN A 653 5.94 14.47 -18.14
C ASN A 653 5.35 13.87 -19.43
N LEU A 654 6.14 13.81 -20.47
CA LEU A 654 5.82 13.04 -21.69
C LEU A 654 6.39 11.64 -21.50
N TYR A 655 5.59 10.61 -21.69
CA TYR A 655 6.08 9.23 -21.67
C TYR A 655 5.60 8.42 -22.86
N SER A 656 6.38 7.41 -23.21
CA SER A 656 6.04 6.44 -24.23
C SER A 656 6.43 5.04 -23.78
N THR A 657 5.64 4.05 -24.18
CA THR A 657 5.95 2.62 -23.93
C THR A 657 5.63 1.80 -25.16
N VAL A 658 6.51 0.87 -25.46
CA VAL A 658 6.30 -0.17 -26.49
C VAL A 658 6.39 -1.52 -25.78
N GLU A 659 5.36 -2.34 -25.94
CA GLU A 659 5.31 -3.72 -25.42
C GLU A 659 5.01 -4.69 -26.56
N PHE A 660 5.73 -5.80 -26.54
CA PHE A 660 5.49 -6.96 -27.41
C PHE A 660 5.10 -8.18 -26.57
N ARG A 661 4.03 -8.87 -26.96
CA ARG A 661 3.56 -10.13 -26.35
C ARG A 661 3.55 -11.24 -27.40
N PHE A 662 4.08 -12.42 -27.06
CA PHE A 662 4.18 -13.61 -27.91
C PHE A 662 3.62 -14.87 -27.29
#